data_e40ca3578f4afc8c1bb88ebfbf202121
#
_entry.id   e40ca3578f4afc8c1bb88ebfbf202121
#
_cell.length_a   1.000
_cell.length_b   1.000
_cell.length_c   1.000
_cell.angle_alpha   90.00
_cell.angle_beta   90.00
_cell.angle_gamma   90.00
#
_symmetry.space_group_name_H-M   'P 1'
#
loop_
_entity.id
_entity.type
_entity.pdbx_description
1 polymer ?
#
loop_
_entity_poly.entity_id
_entity_poly.type
_entity_poly.pdbx_seq_one_letter_code
_entity_poly.pdbx_strand_id
1 'polypeptide(L)'
;MTTHINRGAPKKYNRDENNSKDTPQVQMDNMVKTYWANQPYIKDLKKNHELEVRFGTRGIKPLTKIDFDNVIRQLKSLGFTCPNEQGAYMLRIHNEFLDSATGRFKMSNIRTEIRGFHGIQEYCKHNDIKKLMSNFDAVFAVEFYKKLPYLKENGESVFPVNFDDFNFRVSYQTEERIKTQSGIIQGLIDGWEKSKKTFRYINRVTFSHPDIPINVDISIVKSSSAEDRRVKPAYTTEDSGVFRNPEVYEIELEVNNSEMGPGTNVDTPELLLASIRKAIKYVLMGLQGTNFPISYVEQNQTLQNYMKLTRGDDYNPEKRIYPSDFMGPSSYTLQIQNVVPINENMNVPNIRNDYTVTDKADGDRHMMYISATGKIYLINTNMKVLFTGAKTENKEVFNSLIDGEIIYHDKYGKFINLYAAFDVYIINGKDVRSLGFISKTKENVAVVKCRLPLLKNLVKVLKPMSVVKDDAVCPIRIESKKFYPTNPAVDNIFGACRYILEKDKQGLFEYNTDGLIFTPASMGVGADKIGKAGPVTKSTWDYSFKWKPAHFNTIDFLVTTKKAESGIDVITPIFQEGTNASSTSQIDEYKTIILRCGFDERKHGYLNPCQDVINDVLPSVKNMDNDDTYKPVQFYPTNPYDVSAGIGNIMLKKDDTGSAQMYTEENEVFGDNTIVEFRYEIANNKQWRWVPLRVRYDKTAELRQGLKNFGNAYHVANSNWHSIHNPITEEMITTGNSIPDEIADDDVYYNRIVSASKTRALRDFHNLYVKKMLIDCVSKKGDNLIDFACGKGGDFPKWISSQL
;
A
#
# COMPACT_ATOMS: atom_id res chain seq x y z
N MET A 1 -27.14 2.12 -11.00
CA MET A 1 -26.75 2.94 -12.19
C MET A 1 -25.29 3.35 -11.99
N THR A 2 -24.38 2.53 -12.49
CA THR A 2 -22.94 2.77 -12.45
C THR A 2 -22.52 3.38 -13.77
N THR A 3 -22.29 4.67 -13.75
CA THR A 3 -21.76 5.40 -14.91
C THR A 3 -20.29 5.04 -15.10
N HIS A 4 -20.00 4.44 -16.25
CA HIS A 4 -18.66 4.24 -16.78
C HIS A 4 -17.89 5.58 -16.78
N ILE A 5 -16.90 5.71 -15.91
CA ILE A 5 -15.92 6.80 -16.00
C ILE A 5 -14.86 6.36 -17.01
N ASN A 6 -15.13 6.72 -18.26
CA ASN A 6 -14.12 6.73 -19.31
C ASN A 6 -13.06 7.78 -18.91
N ARG A 7 -11.95 7.34 -18.32
CA ARG A 7 -10.79 8.20 -18.09
C ARG A 7 -10.06 8.37 -19.41
N GLY A 8 -10.58 9.29 -20.24
CA GLY A 8 -9.85 9.78 -21.40
C GLY A 8 -8.45 10.23 -20.98
N ALA A 9 -7.50 10.10 -21.92
CA ALA A 9 -6.15 10.61 -21.81
C ALA A 9 -6.16 12.03 -21.20
N PRO A 10 -5.15 12.42 -20.42
CA PRO A 10 -5.12 13.73 -19.81
C PRO A 10 -5.30 14.77 -20.90
N LYS A 11 -6.44 15.50 -20.86
CA LYS A 11 -6.66 16.63 -21.73
C LYS A 11 -5.41 17.50 -21.59
N LYS A 12 -4.69 17.68 -22.70
CA LYS A 12 -3.74 18.78 -22.83
C LYS A 12 -4.54 20.03 -22.51
N TYR A 13 -4.37 20.56 -21.31
CA TYR A 13 -4.76 21.93 -21.03
C TYR A 13 -3.95 22.76 -22.00
N ASN A 14 -4.63 23.45 -22.90
CA ASN A 14 -4.03 24.56 -23.63
C ASN A 14 -3.40 25.46 -22.57
N ARG A 15 -2.10 25.45 -22.49
CA ARG A 15 -1.34 26.54 -21.84
C ARG A 15 -1.72 27.77 -22.64
N ASP A 16 -2.44 28.70 -22.02
CA ASP A 16 -2.35 30.08 -22.44
C ASP A 16 -0.86 30.38 -22.47
N GLU A 17 -0.36 30.67 -23.66
CA GLU A 17 0.99 31.04 -23.96
C GLU A 17 1.27 32.44 -23.37
N ASN A 18 1.37 32.51 -22.05
CA ASN A 18 2.15 33.56 -21.40
C ASN A 18 3.60 33.10 -21.44
N ASN A 19 4.27 33.58 -22.49
CA ASN A 19 5.68 33.45 -22.84
C ASN A 19 6.62 33.83 -21.69
N SER A 20 6.82 33.01 -20.66
CA SER A 20 8.08 33.02 -19.96
C SER A 20 8.92 31.88 -20.54
N LYS A 21 9.98 32.22 -21.27
CA LYS A 21 11.02 31.32 -21.77
C LYS A 21 11.78 30.66 -20.61
N ASP A 22 11.48 31.00 -19.35
CA ASP A 22 12.19 30.58 -18.17
C ASP A 22 11.77 29.19 -17.67
N THR A 23 12.74 28.35 -17.39
CA THR A 23 12.50 27.06 -16.74
C THR A 23 11.92 27.25 -15.33
N PRO A 24 11.20 26.26 -14.78
CA PRO A 24 10.68 26.33 -13.40
C PRO A 24 11.76 26.67 -12.38
N GLN A 25 13.00 26.27 -12.62
CA GLN A 25 14.16 26.58 -11.78
C GLN A 25 14.46 28.06 -11.76
N VAL A 26 14.52 28.72 -12.94
CA VAL A 26 14.75 30.15 -13.07
C VAL A 26 13.59 30.94 -12.46
N GLN A 27 12.35 30.49 -12.67
CA GLN A 27 11.16 31.10 -12.07
C GLN A 27 11.21 31.07 -10.53
N MET A 28 11.63 29.95 -9.95
CA MET A 28 11.81 29.81 -8.49
C MET A 28 12.90 30.72 -7.98
N ASP A 29 14.04 30.82 -8.67
CA ASP A 29 15.14 31.71 -8.31
C ASP A 29 14.68 33.17 -8.30
N ASN A 30 13.93 33.62 -9.31
CA ASN A 30 13.34 34.94 -9.40
C ASN A 30 12.29 35.18 -8.29
N MET A 31 11.47 34.18 -7.97
CA MET A 31 10.50 34.26 -6.87
C MET A 31 11.19 34.47 -5.52
N VAL A 32 12.25 33.72 -5.21
CA VAL A 32 13.02 33.86 -3.97
C VAL A 32 13.71 35.24 -3.89
N LYS A 33 14.27 35.76 -4.99
CA LYS A 33 14.83 37.11 -5.04
C LYS A 33 13.77 38.18 -4.79
N THR A 34 12.58 38.04 -5.40
CA THR A 34 11.45 38.96 -5.17
C THR A 34 10.99 38.90 -3.72
N TYR A 35 10.90 37.69 -3.14
CA TYR A 35 10.55 37.52 -1.73
C TYR A 35 11.56 38.18 -0.80
N TRP A 36 12.86 37.98 -1.03
CA TRP A 36 13.94 38.56 -0.25
C TRP A 36 13.94 40.10 -0.32
N ALA A 37 13.69 40.66 -1.48
CA ALA A 37 13.65 42.10 -1.71
C ALA A 37 12.56 42.80 -0.87
N ASN A 38 11.50 42.10 -0.51
CA ASN A 38 10.44 42.59 0.37
C ASN A 38 10.80 42.53 1.87
N GLN A 39 12.03 42.14 2.21
CA GLN A 39 12.55 42.08 3.58
C GLN A 39 11.62 41.41 4.59
N PRO A 40 11.18 40.19 4.35
CA PRO A 40 10.17 39.50 5.16
C PRO A 40 10.63 39.22 6.59
N TYR A 41 11.93 39.29 6.84
CA TYR A 41 12.55 39.22 8.18
C TYR A 41 12.30 40.43 9.05
N ILE A 42 11.88 41.55 8.46
CA ILE A 42 11.42 42.72 9.22
C ILE A 42 9.98 42.53 9.59
N LYS A 43 9.69 42.48 10.90
CA LYS A 43 8.32 42.25 11.39
C LYS A 43 7.41 43.40 10.99
N ASP A 44 6.62 43.25 9.94
CA ASP A 44 5.47 44.09 9.64
C ASP A 44 4.24 43.53 10.37
N LEU A 45 3.67 44.27 11.29
CA LEU A 45 2.50 43.87 12.06
C LEU A 45 1.23 43.75 11.22
N LYS A 46 1.20 44.22 9.98
CA LYS A 46 0.00 44.23 9.12
C LYS A 46 -0.08 43.05 8.13
N LYS A 47 1.02 42.68 7.54
CA LYS A 47 1.09 41.61 6.52
C LYS A 47 2.30 40.72 6.77
N ASN A 48 2.05 39.42 6.82
CA ASN A 48 3.11 38.44 6.87
C ASN A 48 3.37 37.94 5.42
N HIS A 49 4.64 37.91 5.00
CA HIS A 49 5.07 37.35 3.73
C HIS A 49 5.36 35.86 3.92
N GLU A 50 4.75 35.02 3.11
CA GLU A 50 4.92 33.60 3.18
C GLU A 50 5.45 33.04 1.85
N LEU A 51 6.56 32.35 1.91
CA LEU A 51 7.10 31.54 0.83
C LEU A 51 6.99 30.07 1.23
N GLU A 52 6.14 29.35 0.52
CA GLU A 52 5.82 27.97 0.86
C GLU A 52 6.05 27.01 -0.29
N VAL A 53 6.42 25.76 0.03
CA VAL A 53 6.49 24.65 -0.91
C VAL A 53 5.49 23.58 -0.48
N ARG A 54 4.62 23.18 -1.39
CA ARG A 54 3.59 22.13 -1.14
C ARG A 54 3.83 20.91 -1.99
N PHE A 55 3.79 19.74 -1.37
CA PHE A 55 3.96 18.45 -2.04
C PHE A 55 2.61 17.78 -2.33
N GLY A 56 2.53 16.97 -3.38
CA GLY A 56 1.34 16.19 -3.72
C GLY A 56 0.18 16.99 -4.33
N THR A 57 0.36 18.25 -4.66
CA THR A 57 -0.73 19.19 -5.01
C THR A 57 -1.25 19.07 -6.44
N ARG A 58 -0.57 18.34 -7.32
CA ARG A 58 -0.89 18.37 -8.76
C ARG A 58 -1.74 17.20 -9.25
N GLY A 59 -2.26 16.37 -8.32
CA GLY A 59 -3.12 15.23 -8.66
C GLY A 59 -2.40 14.10 -9.41
N ILE A 60 -1.08 14.14 -9.53
CA ILE A 60 -0.27 13.07 -10.14
C ILE A 60 -0.28 11.86 -9.21
N LYS A 61 0.00 12.09 -7.92
CA LYS A 61 -0.04 11.08 -6.86
C LYS A 61 -0.36 11.77 -5.53
N PRO A 62 -1.48 11.41 -4.87
CA PRO A 62 -1.74 11.88 -3.52
C PRO A 62 -0.72 11.29 -2.54
N LEU A 63 -0.44 12.01 -1.47
CA LEU A 63 0.41 11.52 -0.38
C LEU A 63 -0.36 10.46 0.42
N THR A 64 0.33 9.38 0.76
CA THR A 64 -0.22 8.28 1.56
C THR A 64 0.26 8.38 3.02
N LYS A 65 -0.34 7.60 3.92
CA LYS A 65 0.15 7.47 5.31
C LYS A 65 1.61 7.02 5.35
N ILE A 66 2.01 6.10 4.48
CA ILE A 66 3.40 5.61 4.38
C ILE A 66 4.34 6.72 3.95
N ASP A 67 3.97 7.51 2.93
CA ASP A 67 4.77 8.65 2.49
C ASP A 67 4.96 9.65 3.64
N PHE A 68 3.90 9.93 4.39
CA PHE A 68 3.88 10.80 5.57
C PHE A 68 4.84 10.30 6.67
N ASP A 69 4.73 9.02 7.07
CA ASP A 69 5.58 8.42 8.11
C ASP A 69 7.04 8.34 7.67
N ASN A 70 7.31 8.05 6.39
CA ASN A 70 8.66 8.02 5.84
C ASN A 70 9.32 9.40 5.90
N VAL A 71 8.57 10.46 5.59
CA VAL A 71 9.10 11.82 5.68
C VAL A 71 9.41 12.20 7.12
N ILE A 72 8.53 11.86 8.07
CA ILE A 72 8.80 12.10 9.51
C ILE A 72 10.09 11.39 9.96
N ARG A 73 10.23 10.11 9.63
CA ARG A 73 11.44 9.33 9.95
C ARG A 73 12.69 9.94 9.33
N GLN A 74 12.60 10.38 8.07
CA GLN A 74 13.71 11.01 7.37
C GLN A 74 14.10 12.34 8.01
N LEU A 75 13.14 13.18 8.36
CA LEU A 75 13.41 14.46 9.02
C LEU A 75 14.07 14.27 10.39
N LYS A 76 13.52 13.36 11.22
CA LYS A 76 14.12 13.03 12.53
C LYS A 76 15.56 12.50 12.38
N SER A 77 15.84 11.68 11.38
CA SER A 77 17.20 11.15 11.11
C SER A 77 18.19 12.23 10.66
N LEU A 78 17.70 13.34 10.14
CA LEU A 78 18.50 14.49 9.67
C LEU A 78 18.65 15.59 10.73
N GLY A 79 18.15 15.37 11.96
CA GLY A 79 18.27 16.32 13.06
C GLY A 79 17.14 17.33 13.18
N PHE A 80 16.07 17.20 12.42
CA PHE A 80 14.88 18.01 12.64
C PHE A 80 14.19 17.60 13.95
N THR A 81 13.75 18.58 14.71
CA THR A 81 13.07 18.41 15.99
C THR A 81 11.65 18.95 15.94
N CYS A 82 10.77 18.37 16.73
CA CYS A 82 9.40 18.82 16.90
C CYS A 82 9.09 19.00 18.38
N PRO A 83 8.78 20.21 18.85
CA PRO A 83 8.45 20.48 20.27
C PRO A 83 7.14 19.84 20.72
N ASN A 84 6.19 19.63 19.79
CA ASN A 84 4.87 19.08 20.08
C ASN A 84 4.55 17.91 19.11
N GLU A 85 4.91 16.70 19.49
CA GLU A 85 4.67 15.50 18.70
C GLU A 85 3.19 15.12 18.60
N GLN A 86 2.34 15.55 19.52
CA GLN A 86 0.87 15.34 19.44
C GLN A 86 0.21 16.24 18.39
N GLY A 87 0.93 17.29 17.94
CA GLY A 87 0.46 18.23 16.96
C GLY A 87 -0.47 19.30 17.52
N ALA A 88 -0.81 20.24 16.68
CA ALA A 88 -1.75 21.34 16.96
C ALA A 88 -3.03 21.10 16.15
N TYR A 89 -4.14 21.02 16.88
CA TYR A 89 -5.47 20.85 16.29
C TYR A 89 -6.05 22.20 15.90
N MET A 90 -6.61 22.29 14.70
CA MET A 90 -7.32 23.47 14.21
C MET A 90 -8.48 23.09 13.30
N LEU A 91 -9.54 23.89 13.35
CA LEU A 91 -10.66 23.83 12.41
C LEU A 91 -10.65 25.09 11.55
N ARG A 92 -10.43 24.94 10.25
CA ARG A 92 -10.46 26.01 9.26
C ARG A 92 -11.82 26.04 8.59
N ILE A 93 -12.43 27.23 8.55
CA ILE A 93 -13.77 27.44 8.04
C ILE A 93 -13.73 28.55 6.99
N HIS A 94 -14.31 28.29 5.83
CA HIS A 94 -14.59 29.32 4.81
C HIS A 94 -16.09 29.43 4.63
N ASN A 95 -16.61 30.65 4.68
CA ASN A 95 -18.02 30.93 4.50
C ASN A 95 -18.33 31.20 3.01
N GLU A 96 -19.52 30.79 2.59
CA GLU A 96 -20.09 31.15 1.31
C GLU A 96 -20.73 32.54 1.38
N PHE A 97 -20.57 33.35 0.35
CA PHE A 97 -21.22 34.67 0.21
C PHE A 97 -21.78 34.84 -1.18
N LEU A 98 -22.85 35.66 -1.29
CA LEU A 98 -23.43 36.03 -2.56
C LEU A 98 -22.59 37.16 -3.17
N ASP A 99 -21.95 36.89 -4.28
CA ASP A 99 -21.22 37.90 -5.05
C ASP A 99 -22.22 38.80 -5.81
N SER A 100 -22.35 40.05 -5.40
CA SER A 100 -23.26 41.03 -5.96
C SER A 100 -23.01 41.32 -7.43
N ALA A 101 -21.77 41.18 -7.90
CA ALA A 101 -21.40 41.44 -9.29
C ALA A 101 -21.87 40.33 -10.26
N THR A 102 -21.87 39.07 -9.75
CA THR A 102 -22.20 37.91 -10.61
C THR A 102 -23.51 37.21 -10.25
N GLY A 103 -24.13 37.56 -9.11
CA GLY A 103 -25.34 36.91 -8.58
C GLY A 103 -25.12 35.46 -8.17
N ARG A 104 -23.86 35.01 -8.04
CA ARG A 104 -23.49 33.61 -7.71
C ARG A 104 -22.89 33.53 -6.34
N PHE A 105 -23.10 32.38 -5.69
CA PHE A 105 -22.41 32.08 -4.43
C PHE A 105 -20.94 31.74 -4.71
N LYS A 106 -20.05 32.34 -3.93
CA LYS A 106 -18.59 32.13 -3.91
C LYS A 106 -18.12 31.90 -2.50
N MET A 107 -17.02 31.14 -2.37
CA MET A 107 -16.34 30.98 -1.07
C MET A 107 -15.53 32.21 -0.74
N SER A 108 -15.60 32.66 0.52
CA SER A 108 -14.86 33.80 1.02
C SER A 108 -13.34 33.55 1.02
N ASN A 109 -12.55 34.58 0.72
CA ASN A 109 -11.10 34.58 0.89
C ASN A 109 -10.69 34.74 2.38
N ILE A 110 -11.66 35.02 3.24
CA ILE A 110 -11.40 35.09 4.68
C ILE A 110 -11.58 33.70 5.25
N ARG A 111 -10.57 33.27 5.98
CA ARG A 111 -10.50 32.02 6.67
C ARG A 111 -10.69 32.25 8.17
N THR A 112 -11.67 31.61 8.76
CA THR A 112 -11.80 31.53 10.21
C THR A 112 -11.03 30.31 10.71
N GLU A 113 -10.16 30.47 11.67
CA GLU A 113 -9.44 29.40 12.36
C GLU A 113 -9.88 29.31 13.80
N ILE A 114 -10.30 28.10 14.22
CA ILE A 114 -10.55 27.75 15.61
C ILE A 114 -9.43 26.81 16.04
N ARG A 115 -8.62 27.25 17.01
CA ARG A 115 -7.44 26.54 17.48
C ARG A 115 -7.71 25.79 18.77
N GLY A 116 -7.07 24.63 18.88
CA GLY A 116 -7.15 23.75 20.05
C GLY A 116 -8.42 22.90 20.09
N PHE A 117 -8.25 21.71 20.66
CA PHE A 117 -9.29 20.70 20.69
C PHE A 117 -10.56 21.18 21.43
N HIS A 118 -10.39 21.84 22.57
CA HIS A 118 -11.50 22.36 23.37
C HIS A 118 -12.34 23.42 22.61
N GLY A 119 -11.67 24.39 21.94
CA GLY A 119 -12.37 25.37 21.11
C GLY A 119 -13.17 24.76 19.97
N ILE A 120 -12.62 23.72 19.35
CA ILE A 120 -13.30 22.97 18.28
C ILE A 120 -14.49 22.23 18.82
N GLN A 121 -14.40 21.54 19.97
CA GLN A 121 -15.51 20.86 20.61
C GLN A 121 -16.65 21.84 20.98
N GLU A 122 -16.32 23.00 21.58
CA GLU A 122 -17.32 24.03 21.91
C GLU A 122 -18.01 24.56 20.65
N TYR A 123 -17.27 24.81 19.57
CA TYR A 123 -17.90 25.18 18.30
C TYR A 123 -18.85 24.12 17.74
N CYS A 124 -18.49 22.85 17.79
CA CYS A 124 -19.32 21.76 17.28
C CYS A 124 -20.63 21.57 18.01
N LYS A 125 -20.75 22.01 19.29
CA LYS A 125 -22.01 21.94 20.05
C LYS A 125 -23.13 22.77 19.41
N HIS A 126 -22.78 23.90 18.79
CA HIS A 126 -23.75 24.87 18.30
C HIS A 126 -23.57 25.22 16.82
N ASN A 127 -22.42 24.96 16.23
CA ASN A 127 -21.99 25.40 14.87
C ASN A 127 -22.12 26.93 14.66
N ASP A 128 -22.01 27.68 15.74
CA ASP A 128 -22.19 29.15 15.81
C ASP A 128 -20.94 29.83 16.39
N ILE A 129 -20.29 30.64 15.56
CA ILE A 129 -19.07 31.37 15.96
C ILE A 129 -19.34 32.45 16.99
N LYS A 130 -20.53 33.05 16.95
CA LYS A 130 -20.93 34.11 17.89
C LYS A 130 -21.06 33.57 19.32
N LYS A 131 -21.65 32.39 19.45
CA LYS A 131 -21.75 31.70 20.75
C LYS A 131 -20.38 31.28 21.27
N LEU A 132 -19.52 30.74 20.38
CA LEU A 132 -18.16 30.41 20.79
C LEU A 132 -17.39 31.62 21.29
N MET A 133 -17.46 32.76 20.60
CA MET A 133 -16.77 33.99 20.97
C MET A 133 -17.35 34.69 22.20
N SER A 134 -18.56 34.39 22.59
CA SER A 134 -19.15 34.88 23.87
C SER A 134 -18.66 34.09 25.08
N ASN A 135 -18.04 32.92 24.86
CA ASN A 135 -17.41 32.12 25.94
C ASN A 135 -16.00 32.68 26.19
N PHE A 136 -15.76 33.18 27.40
CA PHE A 136 -14.49 33.83 27.79
C PHE A 136 -13.28 32.92 27.62
N ASP A 137 -13.43 31.62 27.89
CA ASP A 137 -12.36 30.62 27.79
C ASP A 137 -12.01 30.25 26.32
N ALA A 138 -12.96 30.40 25.39
CA ALA A 138 -12.83 30.00 24.01
C ALA A 138 -12.58 31.15 23.02
N VAL A 139 -12.82 32.43 23.45
CA VAL A 139 -12.67 33.58 22.54
C VAL A 139 -11.27 33.75 21.94
N PHE A 140 -10.24 33.39 22.69
CA PHE A 140 -8.84 33.45 22.23
C PHE A 140 -8.48 32.35 21.24
N ALA A 141 -9.32 31.32 21.06
CA ALA A 141 -9.11 30.26 20.11
C ALA A 141 -9.51 30.64 18.66
N VAL A 142 -10.19 31.78 18.46
CA VAL A 142 -10.75 32.18 17.16
C VAL A 142 -9.91 33.29 16.53
N GLU A 143 -9.43 33.03 15.32
CA GLU A 143 -8.69 34.01 14.53
C GLU A 143 -9.21 34.09 13.10
N PHE A 144 -9.04 35.25 12.46
CA PHE A 144 -9.47 35.49 11.08
C PHE A 144 -8.29 35.90 10.22
N TYR A 145 -8.11 35.21 9.10
CA TYR A 145 -7.00 35.43 8.19
C TYR A 145 -7.47 35.63 6.76
N LYS A 146 -6.76 36.49 6.03
CA LYS A 146 -6.90 36.66 4.59
C LYS A 146 -5.58 36.36 3.92
N LYS A 147 -5.56 35.29 3.12
CA LYS A 147 -4.36 34.86 2.39
C LYS A 147 -4.56 35.12 0.90
N LEU A 148 -3.62 35.87 0.29
CA LEU A 148 -3.69 36.26 -1.11
C LEU A 148 -2.32 36.06 -1.79
N PRO A 149 -2.30 35.77 -3.12
CA PRO A 149 -1.07 35.85 -3.88
C PRO A 149 -0.38 37.22 -3.72
N TYR A 150 0.94 37.22 -3.64
CA TYR A 150 1.68 38.45 -3.57
C TYR A 150 1.50 39.25 -4.88
N LEU A 151 1.24 40.56 -4.75
CA LEU A 151 1.15 41.49 -5.87
C LEU A 151 2.40 42.37 -5.86
N LYS A 152 3.09 42.44 -7.01
CA LYS A 152 4.18 43.37 -7.25
C LYS A 152 3.67 44.81 -7.21
N GLU A 153 4.58 45.80 -7.14
CA GLU A 153 4.23 47.22 -7.15
C GLU A 153 3.44 47.65 -8.39
N ASN A 154 3.64 46.97 -9.52
CA ASN A 154 2.87 47.17 -10.76
C ASN A 154 1.49 46.53 -10.77
N GLY A 155 1.06 45.89 -9.67
CA GLY A 155 -0.21 45.19 -9.54
C GLY A 155 -0.25 43.76 -10.13
N GLU A 156 0.86 43.27 -10.68
CA GLU A 156 0.97 41.92 -11.24
C GLU A 156 1.11 40.87 -10.13
N SER A 157 0.30 39.80 -10.21
CA SER A 157 0.40 38.69 -9.27
C SER A 157 1.65 37.86 -9.55
N VAL A 158 2.36 37.46 -8.49
CA VAL A 158 3.38 36.41 -8.58
C VAL A 158 2.70 35.05 -8.60
N PHE A 159 2.76 34.40 -9.76
CA PHE A 159 2.15 33.08 -9.94
C PHE A 159 2.98 31.98 -9.29
N PRO A 160 2.32 30.92 -8.76
CA PRO A 160 3.01 29.75 -8.23
C PRO A 160 3.82 29.03 -9.32
N VAL A 161 5.01 28.56 -8.95
CA VAL A 161 5.89 27.75 -9.80
C VAL A 161 5.64 26.27 -9.55
N ASN A 162 5.36 25.51 -10.61
CA ASN A 162 5.09 24.08 -10.53
C ASN A 162 6.31 23.28 -10.98
N PHE A 163 6.71 22.33 -10.15
CA PHE A 163 7.70 21.30 -10.45
C PHE A 163 6.97 19.97 -10.65
N ASP A 164 6.34 19.82 -11.81
CA ASP A 164 5.53 18.63 -12.12
C ASP A 164 6.37 17.35 -12.08
N ASP A 165 7.66 17.43 -12.45
CA ASP A 165 8.61 16.33 -12.43
C ASP A 165 8.86 15.74 -11.03
N PHE A 166 8.59 16.51 -9.97
CA PHE A 166 8.75 16.11 -8.57
C PHE A 166 7.47 16.26 -7.75
N ASN A 167 6.36 16.62 -8.39
CA ASN A 167 5.03 16.76 -7.78
C ASN A 167 4.99 17.71 -6.58
N PHE A 168 5.65 18.89 -6.72
CA PHE A 168 5.54 19.97 -5.76
C PHE A 168 5.32 21.33 -6.42
N ARG A 169 4.89 22.30 -5.63
CA ARG A 169 4.63 23.68 -6.05
C ARG A 169 5.28 24.64 -5.07
N VAL A 170 5.88 25.70 -5.58
CA VAL A 170 6.38 26.84 -4.79
C VAL A 170 5.44 28.02 -4.98
N SER A 171 5.01 28.66 -3.89
CA SER A 171 4.08 29.80 -3.92
C SER A 171 4.58 30.92 -3.01
N TYR A 172 4.43 32.17 -3.47
CA TYR A 172 4.65 33.35 -2.68
C TYR A 172 3.31 34.06 -2.43
N GLN A 173 2.96 34.22 -1.14
CA GLN A 173 1.68 34.76 -0.70
C GLN A 173 1.87 35.76 0.42
N THR A 174 0.83 36.55 0.67
CA THR A 174 0.75 37.39 1.87
C THR A 174 -0.41 36.95 2.71
N GLU A 175 -0.20 36.85 4.02
CA GLU A 175 -1.26 36.54 4.99
C GLU A 175 -1.46 37.75 5.91
N GLU A 176 -2.71 38.17 6.04
CA GLU A 176 -3.10 39.28 6.92
C GLU A 176 -4.06 38.76 8.00
N ARG A 177 -3.70 38.98 9.26
CA ARG A 177 -4.61 38.74 10.38
C ARG A 177 -5.58 39.91 10.49
N ILE A 178 -6.88 39.64 10.32
CA ILE A 178 -7.93 40.65 10.34
C ILE A 178 -8.45 40.77 11.77
N LYS A 179 -8.51 42.02 12.28
CA LYS A 179 -9.04 42.27 13.62
C LYS A 179 -10.56 41.93 13.67
N THR A 180 -10.97 41.32 14.76
CA THR A 180 -12.36 40.88 14.98
C THR A 180 -13.34 42.07 14.92
N GLN A 181 -12.90 43.27 15.33
CA GLN A 181 -13.72 44.47 15.32
C GLN A 181 -13.88 45.10 13.94
N SER A 182 -13.23 44.58 12.90
CA SER A 182 -13.41 45.12 11.55
C SER A 182 -14.83 44.87 11.03
N GLY A 183 -15.38 45.84 10.29
CA GLY A 183 -16.75 45.73 9.76
C GLY A 183 -16.95 44.47 8.86
N ILE A 184 -15.90 44.04 8.17
CA ILE A 184 -15.94 42.81 7.35
C ILE A 184 -16.13 41.57 8.21
N ILE A 185 -15.41 41.46 9.34
CA ILE A 185 -15.51 40.32 10.25
C ILE A 185 -16.84 40.35 10.99
N GLN A 186 -17.30 41.53 11.43
CA GLN A 186 -18.60 41.68 12.06
C GLN A 186 -19.74 41.25 11.12
N GLY A 187 -19.72 41.64 9.88
CA GLY A 187 -20.67 41.18 8.86
C GLY A 187 -20.64 39.68 8.62
N LEU A 188 -19.44 39.08 8.66
CA LEU A 188 -19.27 37.63 8.55
C LEU A 188 -19.88 36.90 9.76
N ILE A 189 -19.64 37.40 10.97
CA ILE A 189 -20.18 36.84 12.24
C ILE A 189 -21.70 36.96 12.25
N ASP A 190 -22.27 38.09 11.87
CA ASP A 190 -23.72 38.32 11.85
C ASP A 190 -24.45 37.46 10.81
N GLY A 191 -23.79 37.17 9.68
CA GLY A 191 -24.29 36.28 8.63
C GLY A 191 -24.03 34.78 8.85
N TRP A 192 -23.38 34.38 9.99
CA TRP A 192 -22.80 33.06 10.15
C TRP A 192 -23.80 31.90 10.01
N GLU A 193 -24.97 32.00 10.69
CA GLU A 193 -26.00 30.95 10.64
C GLU A 193 -26.63 30.78 9.26
N LYS A 194 -26.71 31.88 8.48
CA LYS A 194 -27.34 31.90 7.14
C LYS A 194 -26.41 31.50 6.01
N SER A 195 -25.08 31.42 6.26
CA SER A 195 -24.10 31.07 5.24
C SER A 195 -23.73 29.59 5.32
N LYS A 196 -23.61 28.94 4.17
CA LYS A 196 -22.98 27.63 4.10
C LYS A 196 -21.48 27.76 4.21
N LYS A 197 -20.83 26.71 4.67
CA LYS A 197 -19.42 26.70 5.00
C LYS A 197 -18.73 25.45 4.51
N THR A 198 -17.46 25.56 4.22
CA THR A 198 -16.56 24.41 4.07
C THR A 198 -15.65 24.31 5.26
N PHE A 199 -15.41 23.08 5.71
CA PHE A 199 -14.66 22.79 6.91
C PHE A 199 -13.44 21.96 6.57
N ARG A 200 -12.31 22.27 7.26
CA ARG A 200 -11.09 21.46 7.25
C ARG A 200 -10.61 21.30 8.69
N TYR A 201 -10.66 20.08 9.18
CA TYR A 201 -10.11 19.70 10.47
C TYR A 201 -8.69 19.22 10.27
N ILE A 202 -7.74 19.83 10.96
CA ILE A 202 -6.29 19.68 10.73
C ILE A 202 -5.63 19.34 12.05
N ASN A 203 -4.81 18.29 12.06
CA ASN A 203 -3.78 18.07 13.07
C ASN A 203 -2.43 18.30 12.41
N ARG A 204 -1.66 19.29 12.86
CA ARG A 204 -0.40 19.73 12.29
C ARG A 204 0.75 19.58 13.27
N VAL A 205 1.82 18.93 12.80
CA VAL A 205 3.10 18.82 13.48
C VAL A 205 4.13 19.64 12.70
N THR A 206 4.85 20.53 13.38
CA THR A 206 5.88 21.38 12.77
C THR A 206 7.27 20.93 13.20
N PHE A 207 8.10 20.58 12.22
CA PHE A 207 9.51 20.24 12.41
C PHE A 207 10.39 21.44 12.05
N SER A 208 11.42 21.71 12.86
CA SER A 208 12.43 22.75 12.62
C SER A 208 13.84 22.18 12.74
N HIS A 209 14.80 22.87 12.15
CA HIS A 209 16.22 22.52 12.19
C HIS A 209 17.06 23.77 12.47
N PRO A 210 18.04 23.71 13.38
CA PRO A 210 18.81 24.91 13.81
C PRO A 210 19.59 25.60 12.67
N ASP A 211 20.01 24.86 11.65
CA ASP A 211 20.83 25.40 10.55
C ASP A 211 20.01 25.70 9.28
N ILE A 212 18.70 25.53 9.30
CA ILE A 212 17.86 25.70 8.11
C ILE A 212 16.62 26.51 8.48
N PRO A 213 16.45 27.73 7.96
CA PRO A 213 15.32 28.63 8.32
C PRO A 213 14.03 28.17 7.60
N ILE A 214 13.73 26.90 7.64
CA ILE A 214 12.56 26.31 6.99
C ILE A 214 11.84 25.42 8.01
N ASN A 215 10.59 25.73 8.27
CA ASN A 215 9.66 24.88 9.00
C ASN A 215 9.09 23.83 8.05
N VAL A 216 8.99 22.60 8.51
CA VAL A 216 8.34 21.51 7.78
C VAL A 216 7.03 21.18 8.49
N ASP A 217 5.94 21.64 7.91
CA ASP A 217 4.59 21.40 8.39
C ASP A 217 4.03 20.10 7.81
N ILE A 218 3.76 19.15 8.67
CA ILE A 218 3.21 17.85 8.32
C ILE A 218 1.83 17.75 8.95
N SER A 219 0.77 17.58 8.11
CA SER A 219 -0.60 17.70 8.56
C SER A 219 -1.44 16.47 8.15
N ILE A 220 -2.29 16.02 9.07
CA ILE A 220 -3.39 15.10 8.82
C ILE A 220 -4.65 15.95 8.71
N VAL A 221 -5.35 15.84 7.58
CA VAL A 221 -6.48 16.71 7.25
C VAL A 221 -7.72 15.90 6.94
N LYS A 222 -8.85 16.27 7.55
CA LYS A 222 -10.19 15.82 7.15
C LYS A 222 -10.96 17.03 6.60
N SER A 223 -11.61 16.88 5.48
CA SER A 223 -12.31 17.99 4.81
C SER A 223 -13.79 17.67 4.63
N SER A 224 -14.61 18.69 4.44
CA SER A 224 -16.02 18.53 4.03
C SER A 224 -16.15 17.60 2.83
N SER A 225 -17.25 16.88 2.74
CA SER A 225 -17.57 15.96 1.65
C SER A 225 -17.50 16.66 0.28
N ALA A 226 -17.00 15.95 -0.72
CA ALA A 226 -16.89 16.43 -2.08
C ALA A 226 -17.80 15.62 -3.00
N GLU A 227 -18.48 16.32 -3.91
CA GLU A 227 -19.28 15.75 -5.00
C GLU A 227 -18.67 16.24 -6.32
N ASP A 228 -18.44 15.37 -7.28
CA ASP A 228 -17.79 15.68 -8.56
C ASP A 228 -16.48 16.49 -8.41
N ARG A 229 -15.65 16.14 -7.41
CA ARG A 229 -14.38 16.81 -7.05
C ARG A 229 -14.55 18.25 -6.53
N ARG A 230 -15.76 18.70 -6.23
CA ARG A 230 -16.03 20.01 -5.62
C ARG A 230 -16.45 19.81 -4.18
N VAL A 231 -15.83 20.54 -3.28
CA VAL A 231 -16.22 20.50 -1.87
C VAL A 231 -17.62 21.09 -1.75
N LYS A 232 -18.55 20.36 -1.09
CA LYS A 232 -19.94 20.77 -0.90
C LYS A 232 -20.05 21.62 0.35
N PRO A 233 -20.47 22.90 0.24
CA PRO A 233 -20.70 23.72 1.43
C PRO A 233 -21.92 23.22 2.24
N ALA A 234 -21.82 23.22 3.55
CA ALA A 234 -22.84 22.77 4.50
C ALA A 234 -23.04 23.81 5.61
N TYR A 235 -24.16 23.73 6.33
CA TYR A 235 -24.43 24.64 7.44
C TYR A 235 -23.68 24.22 8.70
N THR A 236 -23.57 22.92 8.94
CA THR A 236 -22.99 22.34 10.17
C THR A 236 -21.79 21.44 9.87
N THR A 237 -20.99 21.14 10.89
CA THR A 237 -19.89 20.18 10.81
C THR A 237 -20.41 18.77 10.56
N GLU A 238 -21.56 18.39 11.09
CA GLU A 238 -22.22 17.10 10.93
C GLU A 238 -22.65 16.89 9.47
N ASP A 239 -23.38 17.88 8.90
CA ASP A 239 -23.84 17.84 7.51
C ASP A 239 -22.68 17.79 6.52
N SER A 240 -21.57 18.43 6.87
CA SER A 240 -20.35 18.45 6.05
C SER A 240 -19.64 17.12 6.02
N GLY A 241 -19.85 16.25 7.02
CA GLY A 241 -19.15 14.97 7.20
C GLY A 241 -17.66 15.10 7.55
N VAL A 242 -17.18 16.31 7.90
CA VAL A 242 -15.75 16.61 8.05
C VAL A 242 -14.99 15.64 8.95
N PHE A 243 -15.59 15.19 10.05
CA PHE A 243 -14.93 14.26 10.99
C PHE A 243 -15.02 12.79 10.57
N ARG A 244 -15.96 12.43 9.66
CA ARG A 244 -16.18 11.07 9.18
C ARG A 244 -15.40 10.76 7.89
N ASN A 245 -15.00 11.81 7.16
CA ASN A 245 -14.33 11.65 5.88
C ASN A 245 -12.92 11.09 6.07
N PRO A 246 -12.39 10.37 5.06
CA PRO A 246 -11.03 9.84 5.08
C PRO A 246 -10.00 10.95 5.27
N GLU A 247 -8.90 10.57 5.91
CA GLU A 247 -7.74 11.42 6.11
C GLU A 247 -6.98 11.68 4.82
N VAL A 248 -6.50 12.90 4.67
CA VAL A 248 -5.60 13.33 3.61
C VAL A 248 -4.32 13.84 4.27
N TYR A 249 -3.17 13.52 3.69
CA TYR A 249 -1.86 13.88 4.22
C TYR A 249 -1.28 15.03 3.42
N GLU A 250 -0.82 16.06 4.12
CA GLU A 250 -0.22 17.27 3.52
C GLU A 250 1.16 17.51 4.09
N ILE A 251 2.11 17.87 3.23
CA ILE A 251 3.48 18.24 3.59
C ILE A 251 3.76 19.60 2.95
N GLU A 252 4.11 20.56 3.79
CA GLU A 252 4.39 21.93 3.42
C GLU A 252 5.74 22.34 4.00
N LEU A 253 6.54 23.08 3.23
CA LEU A 253 7.71 23.77 3.74
C LEU A 253 7.37 25.26 3.78
N GLU A 254 7.65 25.92 4.89
CA GLU A 254 7.43 27.36 5.06
C GLU A 254 8.71 28.02 5.53
N VAL A 255 9.08 29.12 4.90
CA VAL A 255 10.27 29.92 5.32
C VAL A 255 9.99 30.57 6.68
N ASN A 256 10.84 30.27 7.65
CA ASN A 256 10.82 30.96 8.95
C ASN A 256 11.50 32.32 8.86
N ASN A 257 10.69 33.34 8.71
CA ASN A 257 11.17 34.73 8.55
C ASN A 257 12.02 35.24 9.73
N SER A 258 11.86 34.67 10.93
CA SER A 258 12.63 35.08 12.11
C SER A 258 14.04 34.51 12.19
N GLU A 259 14.35 33.51 11.37
CA GLU A 259 15.63 32.80 11.36
C GLU A 259 16.47 33.13 10.12
N MET A 260 16.08 34.14 9.34
CA MET A 260 16.79 34.61 8.16
C MET A 260 16.99 36.12 8.19
N GLY A 261 17.88 36.62 7.34
CA GLY A 261 18.15 38.03 7.20
C GLY A 261 19.52 38.43 7.75
N PRO A 262 19.88 39.73 7.74
CA PRO A 262 21.19 40.23 8.15
C PRO A 262 21.58 39.76 9.55
N GLY A 263 22.79 39.20 9.69
CA GLY A 263 23.30 38.68 10.97
C GLY A 263 22.91 37.25 11.32
N THR A 264 22.19 36.54 10.44
CA THR A 264 21.91 35.11 10.57
C THR A 264 22.80 34.28 9.63
N ASN A 265 22.75 32.95 9.74
CA ASN A 265 23.47 32.04 8.83
C ASN A 265 22.90 32.10 7.39
N VAL A 266 21.74 32.71 7.20
CA VAL A 266 21.08 32.88 5.91
C VAL A 266 20.79 34.36 5.69
N ASP A 267 21.83 35.10 5.24
CA ASP A 267 21.86 36.54 5.08
C ASP A 267 21.76 37.01 3.61
N THR A 268 21.59 36.08 2.67
CA THR A 268 21.46 36.38 1.23
C THR A 268 20.34 35.53 0.59
N PRO A 269 19.74 35.97 -0.52
CA PRO A 269 18.72 35.22 -1.23
C PRO A 269 19.26 33.89 -1.82
N GLU A 270 20.55 33.83 -2.16
CA GLU A 270 21.20 32.61 -2.67
C GLU A 270 21.30 31.56 -1.57
N LEU A 271 21.63 31.94 -0.33
CA LEU A 271 21.66 31.01 0.81
C LEU A 271 20.25 30.54 1.20
N LEU A 272 19.25 31.42 1.12
CA LEU A 272 17.86 31.06 1.30
C LEU A 272 17.43 30.04 0.25
N LEU A 273 17.71 30.28 -1.02
CA LEU A 273 17.40 29.35 -2.11
C LEU A 273 18.08 27.99 -1.91
N ALA A 274 19.35 27.98 -1.49
CA ALA A 274 20.07 26.74 -1.17
C ALA A 274 19.41 25.98 -0.01
N SER A 275 18.96 26.70 1.03
CA SER A 275 18.24 26.13 2.18
C SER A 275 16.89 25.51 1.77
N ILE A 276 16.12 26.22 0.92
CA ILE A 276 14.84 25.68 0.39
C ILE A 276 15.09 24.43 -0.45
N ARG A 277 16.06 24.44 -1.35
CA ARG A 277 16.44 23.27 -2.18
C ARG A 277 16.87 22.09 -1.32
N LYS A 278 17.61 22.35 -0.24
CA LYS A 278 18.04 21.32 0.72
C LYS A 278 16.84 20.70 1.44
N ALA A 279 15.91 21.53 1.93
CA ALA A 279 14.69 21.06 2.58
C ALA A 279 13.79 20.26 1.61
N ILE A 280 13.61 20.73 0.37
CA ILE A 280 12.90 19.99 -0.70
C ILE A 280 13.53 18.62 -0.92
N LYS A 281 14.86 18.55 -1.04
CA LYS A 281 15.56 17.28 -1.19
C LYS A 281 15.28 16.33 -0.03
N TYR A 282 15.27 16.81 1.20
CA TYR A 282 15.03 16.00 2.39
C TYR A 282 13.62 15.41 2.42
N VAL A 283 12.61 16.19 2.05
CA VAL A 283 11.24 15.67 1.89
C VAL A 283 11.16 14.64 0.76
N LEU A 284 11.77 14.92 -0.40
CA LEU A 284 11.81 13.96 -1.52
C LEU A 284 12.51 12.65 -1.17
N MET A 285 13.58 12.71 -0.35
CA MET A 285 14.26 11.50 0.17
C MET A 285 13.28 10.63 0.97
N GLY A 286 12.48 11.23 1.86
CA GLY A 286 11.44 10.51 2.61
C GLY A 286 10.35 9.96 1.70
N LEU A 287 9.82 10.76 0.76
CA LEU A 287 8.76 10.36 -0.18
C LEU A 287 9.18 9.22 -1.11
N GLN A 288 10.43 9.18 -1.54
CA GLN A 288 10.94 8.16 -2.46
C GLN A 288 11.61 6.99 -1.74
N GLY A 289 11.96 7.14 -0.46
CA GLY A 289 12.65 6.12 0.33
C GLY A 289 14.11 5.92 -0.09
N THR A 290 14.77 6.98 -0.57
CA THR A 290 16.16 6.94 -1.02
C THR A 290 16.86 8.28 -0.81
N ASN A 291 18.16 8.25 -0.51
CA ASN A 291 18.97 9.45 -0.43
C ASN A 291 19.26 10.11 -1.80
N PHE A 292 18.82 9.47 -2.87
CA PHE A 292 19.04 9.87 -4.26
C PHE A 292 17.71 10.01 -5.01
N PRO A 293 16.87 10.99 -4.62
CA PRO A 293 15.57 11.17 -5.28
C PRO A 293 15.74 11.57 -6.74
N ILE A 294 14.92 10.97 -7.60
CA ILE A 294 14.90 11.20 -9.05
C ILE A 294 13.53 11.72 -9.50
N SER A 295 13.48 12.36 -10.66
CA SER A 295 12.24 12.86 -11.24
C SER A 295 11.27 11.74 -11.59
N TYR A 296 9.96 12.05 -11.61
CA TYR A 296 8.95 11.10 -12.11
C TYR A 296 9.16 10.75 -13.59
N VAL A 297 9.75 11.66 -14.37
CA VAL A 297 10.13 11.40 -15.75
C VAL A 297 11.17 10.28 -15.81
N GLU A 298 12.23 10.34 -14.99
CA GLU A 298 13.25 9.29 -14.92
C GLU A 298 12.66 7.96 -14.38
N GLN A 299 11.80 8.02 -13.36
CA GLN A 299 11.09 6.84 -12.85
C GLN A 299 10.25 6.17 -13.95
N ASN A 300 9.47 6.97 -14.68
CA ASN A 300 8.64 6.47 -15.78
C ASN A 300 9.48 5.90 -16.92
N GLN A 301 10.55 6.60 -17.32
CA GLN A 301 11.47 6.09 -18.34
C GLN A 301 12.10 4.75 -17.92
N THR A 302 12.46 4.61 -16.66
CA THR A 302 12.99 3.36 -16.11
C THR A 302 11.97 2.23 -16.20
N LEU A 303 10.70 2.50 -15.85
CA LEU A 303 9.62 1.53 -16.01
C LEU A 303 9.36 1.15 -17.47
N GLN A 304 9.38 2.13 -18.39
CA GLN A 304 9.21 1.86 -19.81
C GLN A 304 10.37 0.98 -20.36
N ASN A 305 11.61 1.25 -19.93
CA ASN A 305 12.76 0.44 -20.29
C ASN A 305 12.66 -0.98 -19.71
N TYR A 306 12.22 -1.11 -18.44
CA TYR A 306 11.94 -2.41 -17.84
C TYR A 306 10.87 -3.18 -18.63
N MET A 307 9.74 -2.53 -18.97
CA MET A 307 8.67 -3.15 -19.75
C MET A 307 9.15 -3.58 -21.13
N LYS A 308 9.93 -2.75 -21.82
CA LYS A 308 10.55 -3.11 -23.11
C LYS A 308 11.47 -4.32 -22.97
N LEU A 309 12.29 -4.36 -21.92
CA LEU A 309 13.21 -5.47 -21.65
C LEU A 309 12.47 -6.80 -21.37
N THR A 310 11.34 -6.74 -20.66
CA THR A 310 10.58 -7.92 -20.26
C THR A 310 9.57 -8.42 -21.29
N ARG A 311 9.02 -7.52 -22.12
CA ARG A 311 7.97 -7.81 -23.11
C ARG A 311 8.52 -7.96 -24.53
N GLY A 312 9.73 -7.45 -24.82
CA GLY A 312 10.29 -7.48 -26.16
C GLY A 312 9.37 -6.85 -27.19
N ASP A 313 9.02 -7.60 -28.23
CA ASP A 313 8.15 -7.16 -29.33
C ASP A 313 6.68 -6.91 -28.92
N ASP A 314 6.22 -7.51 -27.81
CA ASP A 314 4.87 -7.31 -27.27
C ASP A 314 4.73 -6.01 -26.45
N TYR A 315 5.81 -5.21 -26.36
CA TYR A 315 5.80 -3.95 -25.63
C TYR A 315 4.95 -2.88 -26.31
N ASN A 316 4.01 -2.32 -25.55
CA ASN A 316 3.22 -1.16 -25.98
C ASN A 316 3.41 0.01 -24.99
N PRO A 317 4.07 1.13 -25.42
CA PRO A 317 4.36 2.27 -24.54
C PRO A 317 3.12 3.04 -24.09
N GLU A 318 1.99 2.92 -24.78
CA GLU A 318 0.73 3.57 -24.41
C GLU A 318 -0.03 2.82 -23.32
N LYS A 319 0.29 1.56 -23.10
CA LYS A 319 -0.35 0.74 -22.08
C LYS A 319 0.07 1.19 -20.68
N ARG A 320 -0.92 1.44 -19.84
CA ARG A 320 -0.68 1.74 -18.42
C ARG A 320 -0.02 0.55 -17.72
N ILE A 321 1.01 0.83 -16.92
CA ILE A 321 1.73 -0.16 -16.12
C ILE A 321 0.98 -0.38 -14.79
N TYR A 322 0.81 -1.63 -14.42
CA TYR A 322 0.11 -2.08 -13.22
C TYR A 322 1.01 -2.95 -12.34
N PRO A 323 0.70 -3.15 -11.06
CA PRO A 323 1.40 -4.11 -10.20
C PRO A 323 1.47 -5.54 -10.76
N SER A 324 0.51 -5.94 -11.61
CA SER A 324 0.52 -7.21 -12.32
C SER A 324 1.62 -7.35 -13.36
N ASP A 325 2.26 -6.26 -13.78
CA ASP A 325 3.37 -6.25 -14.73
C ASP A 325 4.73 -6.54 -14.06
N PHE A 326 4.77 -6.68 -12.75
CA PHE A 326 5.96 -7.14 -12.04
C PHE A 326 6.32 -8.57 -12.47
N MET A 327 7.51 -8.76 -13.04
CA MET A 327 7.99 -10.07 -13.45
C MET A 327 8.61 -10.79 -12.26
N GLY A 328 7.88 -11.71 -11.68
CA GLY A 328 8.38 -12.52 -10.57
C GLY A 328 7.25 -13.26 -9.89
N PRO A 329 7.28 -14.60 -9.92
CA PRO A 329 6.25 -15.40 -9.29
C PRO A 329 6.37 -15.36 -7.78
N SER A 330 5.24 -15.44 -7.09
CA SER A 330 5.17 -15.60 -5.63
C SER A 330 5.19 -17.07 -5.28
N SER A 331 5.87 -17.44 -4.19
CA SER A 331 5.86 -18.81 -3.67
C SER A 331 4.52 -19.13 -3.02
N TYR A 332 4.08 -20.40 -3.20
CA TYR A 332 2.90 -20.95 -2.54
C TYR A 332 3.23 -21.33 -1.09
N THR A 333 2.24 -21.30 -0.21
CA THR A 333 2.45 -21.76 1.19
C THR A 333 2.60 -23.27 1.20
N LEU A 334 3.69 -23.78 1.79
CA LEU A 334 3.97 -25.20 1.89
C LEU A 334 2.86 -25.93 2.66
N GLN A 335 2.35 -27.02 2.09
CA GLN A 335 1.28 -27.83 2.65
C GLN A 335 1.81 -29.22 3.01
N ILE A 336 1.11 -29.96 3.86
CA ILE A 336 1.51 -31.33 4.30
C ILE A 336 1.74 -32.23 3.09
N GLN A 337 0.90 -32.19 2.07
CA GLN A 337 1.05 -32.96 0.82
C GLN A 337 2.38 -32.72 0.09
N ASN A 338 3.03 -31.58 0.31
CA ASN A 338 4.30 -31.23 -0.31
C ASN A 338 5.52 -31.79 0.45
N VAL A 339 5.31 -32.36 1.65
CA VAL A 339 6.38 -32.87 2.53
C VAL A 339 6.24 -34.36 2.91
N VAL A 340 5.09 -34.98 2.66
CA VAL A 340 4.86 -36.42 2.89
C VAL A 340 5.85 -37.28 2.08
N PRO A 341 6.11 -38.55 2.48
CA PRO A 341 6.87 -39.48 1.66
C PRO A 341 6.31 -39.58 0.25
N ILE A 342 7.21 -39.66 -0.74
CA ILE A 342 6.79 -39.69 -2.14
C ILE A 342 6.13 -41.02 -2.44
N ASN A 343 4.90 -41.00 -2.95
CA ASN A 343 4.16 -42.12 -3.45
C ASN A 343 4.06 -42.00 -4.99
N GLU A 344 4.24 -43.09 -5.72
CA GLU A 344 4.21 -43.11 -7.21
C GLU A 344 2.89 -42.61 -7.79
N ASN A 345 1.80 -42.64 -7.00
CA ASN A 345 0.47 -42.19 -7.43
C ASN A 345 0.24 -40.67 -7.17
N MET A 346 1.19 -39.94 -6.52
CA MET A 346 1.04 -38.52 -6.20
C MET A 346 1.68 -37.64 -7.29
N ASN A 347 0.87 -36.87 -7.99
CA ASN A 347 1.33 -35.85 -8.97
C ASN A 347 1.43 -34.45 -8.38
N VAL A 348 1.75 -34.35 -7.09
CA VAL A 348 1.91 -33.05 -6.40
C VAL A 348 3.39 -32.73 -6.24
N PRO A 349 3.83 -31.49 -6.50
CA PRO A 349 5.21 -31.07 -6.23
C PRO A 349 5.58 -31.35 -4.78
N ASN A 350 6.73 -32.02 -4.55
CA ASN A 350 7.17 -32.44 -3.23
C ASN A 350 8.61 -32.03 -2.99
N ILE A 351 8.90 -31.38 -1.85
CA ILE A 351 10.23 -30.83 -1.53
C ILE A 351 11.31 -31.91 -1.34
N ARG A 352 10.93 -33.17 -1.15
CA ARG A 352 11.87 -34.29 -1.01
C ARG A 352 12.64 -34.57 -2.31
N ASN A 353 12.16 -34.09 -3.45
CA ASN A 353 12.78 -34.33 -4.75
C ASN A 353 12.98 -33.04 -5.53
N ASP A 354 14.24 -32.80 -5.96
CA ASP A 354 14.63 -31.75 -6.89
C ASP A 354 14.40 -30.32 -6.36
N TYR A 355 14.67 -30.07 -5.07
CA TYR A 355 14.53 -28.74 -4.46
C TYR A 355 15.85 -28.24 -3.87
N THR A 356 15.89 -26.92 -3.72
CA THR A 356 16.84 -26.20 -2.88
C THR A 356 16.09 -25.44 -1.82
N VAL A 357 16.72 -25.21 -0.67
CA VAL A 357 16.17 -24.41 0.43
C VAL A 357 17.12 -23.26 0.77
N THR A 358 16.53 -22.12 1.14
CA THR A 358 17.23 -20.95 1.68
C THR A 358 16.42 -20.37 2.83
N ASP A 359 17.06 -19.55 3.67
CA ASP A 359 16.37 -18.73 4.66
C ASP A 359 15.35 -17.80 4.00
N LYS A 360 14.26 -17.53 4.68
CA LYS A 360 13.32 -16.48 4.27
C LYS A 360 13.65 -15.20 5.03
N ALA A 361 14.33 -14.26 4.36
CA ALA A 361 14.65 -12.98 4.95
C ALA A 361 13.35 -12.17 5.18
N ASP A 362 13.32 -11.40 6.26
CA ASP A 362 12.28 -10.41 6.53
C ASP A 362 12.68 -9.08 5.87
N GLY A 363 12.43 -8.99 4.57
CA GLY A 363 12.79 -7.88 3.72
C GLY A 363 11.71 -7.54 2.70
N ASP A 364 11.93 -6.46 1.96
CA ASP A 364 11.02 -6.03 0.89
C ASP A 364 11.50 -6.54 -0.47
N ARG A 365 10.68 -7.35 -1.15
CA ARG A 365 11.02 -7.88 -2.47
C ARG A 365 11.07 -6.78 -3.52
N HIS A 366 12.20 -6.69 -4.21
CA HIS A 366 12.45 -5.79 -5.31
C HIS A 366 13.15 -6.49 -6.46
N MET A 367 12.78 -6.12 -7.68
CA MET A 367 13.56 -6.42 -8.88
C MET A 367 14.66 -5.37 -9.03
N MET A 368 15.93 -5.78 -8.99
CA MET A 368 17.04 -4.90 -9.31
C MET A 368 17.17 -4.83 -10.82
N TYR A 369 17.07 -3.62 -11.36
CA TYR A 369 17.27 -3.33 -12.78
C TYR A 369 18.55 -2.54 -12.98
N ILE A 370 19.49 -3.11 -13.73
CA ILE A 370 20.70 -2.44 -14.18
C ILE A 370 20.42 -1.89 -15.59
N SER A 371 20.38 -0.57 -15.70
CA SER A 371 20.01 0.09 -16.95
C SER A 371 21.10 -0.02 -18.04
N ALA A 372 20.76 0.38 -19.27
CA ALA A 372 21.70 0.48 -20.38
C ALA A 372 22.82 1.51 -20.15
N THR A 373 22.67 2.40 -19.16
CA THR A 373 23.68 3.40 -18.74
C THR A 373 24.44 2.97 -17.48
N GLY A 374 24.21 1.78 -16.97
CA GLY A 374 24.84 1.25 -15.78
C GLY A 374 24.24 1.73 -14.46
N LYS A 375 23.24 2.63 -14.45
CA LYS A 375 22.52 3.02 -13.22
C LYS A 375 21.74 1.83 -12.66
N ILE A 376 21.72 1.70 -11.33
CA ILE A 376 21.09 0.59 -10.61
C ILE A 376 19.81 1.08 -9.93
N TYR A 377 18.67 0.53 -10.33
CA TYR A 377 17.35 0.83 -9.78
C TYR A 377 16.75 -0.40 -9.09
N LEU A 378 15.91 -0.17 -8.10
CA LEU A 378 15.06 -1.18 -7.49
C LEU A 378 13.60 -0.90 -7.88
N ILE A 379 12.90 -1.93 -8.34
CA ILE A 379 11.47 -1.86 -8.71
C ILE A 379 10.72 -2.82 -7.79
N ASN A 380 9.80 -2.29 -6.99
CA ASN A 380 9.04 -3.11 -6.07
C ASN A 380 7.84 -3.80 -6.73
N THR A 381 7.15 -4.67 -6.00
CA THR A 381 5.99 -5.43 -6.47
C THR A 381 4.79 -4.55 -6.87
N ASN A 382 4.79 -3.26 -6.54
CA ASN A 382 3.79 -2.26 -6.94
C ASN A 382 4.28 -1.38 -8.09
N MET A 383 5.37 -1.75 -8.74
CA MET A 383 5.99 -1.03 -9.85
C MET A 383 6.48 0.39 -9.46
N LYS A 384 6.80 0.62 -8.17
CA LYS A 384 7.46 1.83 -7.72
C LYS A 384 8.98 1.70 -7.95
N VAL A 385 9.57 2.71 -8.59
CA VAL A 385 11.02 2.76 -8.87
C VAL A 385 11.73 3.53 -7.76
N LEU A 386 12.82 2.94 -7.27
CA LEU A 386 13.76 3.54 -6.34
C LEU A 386 15.14 3.57 -6.99
N PHE A 387 15.78 4.74 -7.04
CA PHE A 387 17.17 4.84 -7.47
C PHE A 387 18.09 4.62 -6.29
N THR A 388 19.02 3.70 -6.42
CA THR A 388 19.93 3.30 -5.33
C THR A 388 21.06 4.30 -5.09
N GLY A 389 21.31 5.21 -6.02
CA GLY A 389 22.49 6.07 -6.02
C GLY A 389 23.78 5.35 -6.46
N ALA A 390 23.63 4.10 -6.94
CA ALA A 390 24.75 3.32 -7.45
C ALA A 390 24.72 3.18 -8.97
N LYS A 391 25.88 3.05 -9.56
CA LYS A 391 26.12 2.73 -10.98
C LYS A 391 27.18 1.64 -11.11
N THR A 392 27.26 1.03 -12.26
CA THR A 392 28.37 0.18 -12.67
C THR A 392 28.89 0.60 -14.05
N GLU A 393 30.17 0.41 -14.31
CA GLU A 393 30.78 0.65 -15.62
C GLU A 393 30.95 -0.63 -16.46
N ASN A 394 30.68 -1.78 -15.85
CA ASN A 394 30.78 -3.07 -16.54
C ASN A 394 29.59 -3.28 -17.50
N LYS A 395 29.86 -3.14 -18.80
CA LYS A 395 28.85 -3.28 -19.86
C LYS A 395 28.28 -4.70 -19.99
N GLU A 396 28.96 -5.73 -19.46
CA GLU A 396 28.48 -7.11 -19.51
C GLU A 396 27.24 -7.35 -18.65
N VAL A 397 26.99 -6.46 -17.67
CA VAL A 397 25.84 -6.55 -16.77
C VAL A 397 24.73 -5.54 -17.09
N PHE A 398 24.86 -4.73 -18.11
CA PHE A 398 23.84 -3.78 -18.53
C PHE A 398 22.57 -4.52 -18.97
N ASN A 399 21.40 -3.87 -18.85
CA ASN A 399 20.12 -4.46 -19.19
C ASN A 399 19.91 -5.83 -18.51
N SER A 400 20.20 -5.90 -17.20
CA SER A 400 20.02 -7.11 -16.38
C SER A 400 18.94 -6.93 -15.35
N LEU A 401 18.23 -8.03 -15.04
CA LEU A 401 17.20 -8.10 -14.00
C LEU A 401 17.55 -9.20 -13.02
N ILE A 402 17.65 -8.81 -11.75
CA ILE A 402 17.96 -9.67 -10.61
C ILE A 402 16.80 -9.61 -9.63
N ASP A 403 16.30 -10.76 -9.17
CA ASP A 403 15.29 -10.83 -8.14
C ASP A 403 15.93 -10.94 -6.76
N GLY A 404 15.43 -10.19 -5.80
CA GLY A 404 16.01 -10.13 -4.46
C GLY A 404 15.13 -9.40 -3.46
N GLU A 405 15.66 -9.29 -2.24
CA GLU A 405 15.04 -8.56 -1.15
C GLU A 405 15.96 -7.45 -0.68
N ILE A 406 15.42 -6.25 -0.49
CA ILE A 406 16.13 -5.16 0.18
C ILE A 406 15.89 -5.25 1.68
N ILE A 407 16.96 -5.23 2.44
CA ILE A 407 17.00 -5.32 3.89
C ILE A 407 17.69 -4.04 4.39
N TYR A 408 16.91 -3.13 4.96
CA TYR A 408 17.43 -1.83 5.37
C TYR A 408 18.22 -1.89 6.66
N HIS A 409 17.80 -2.75 7.61
CA HIS A 409 18.41 -2.82 8.94
C HIS A 409 18.78 -4.25 9.29
N ASP A 410 19.85 -4.40 10.05
CA ASP A 410 20.19 -5.67 10.67
C ASP A 410 19.23 -6.00 11.84
N LYS A 411 19.37 -7.15 12.44
CA LYS A 411 18.56 -7.60 13.58
C LYS A 411 18.70 -6.73 14.85
N TYR A 412 19.67 -5.83 14.90
CA TYR A 412 19.89 -4.88 16.00
C TYR A 412 19.42 -3.47 15.66
N GLY A 413 18.80 -3.26 14.47
CA GLY A 413 18.32 -1.96 14.01
C GLY A 413 19.38 -1.08 13.35
N LYS A 414 20.61 -1.58 13.12
CA LYS A 414 21.63 -0.84 12.40
C LYS A 414 21.34 -0.84 10.91
N PHE A 415 21.44 0.32 10.27
CA PHE A 415 21.26 0.48 8.83
C PHE A 415 22.37 -0.22 8.03
N ILE A 416 22.01 -1.19 7.19
CA ILE A 416 22.94 -2.01 6.37
C ILE A 416 22.70 -1.88 4.87
N ASN A 417 21.50 -1.50 4.45
CA ASN A 417 21.06 -1.33 3.06
C ASN A 417 21.54 -2.48 2.14
N LEU A 418 21.22 -3.70 2.56
CA LEU A 418 21.63 -4.94 1.88
C LEU A 418 20.56 -5.36 0.86
N TYR A 419 20.97 -5.53 -0.40
CA TYR A 419 20.17 -6.25 -1.38
C TYR A 419 20.61 -7.71 -1.44
N ALA A 420 19.77 -8.60 -0.92
CA ALA A 420 19.97 -10.04 -0.87
C ALA A 420 19.40 -10.68 -2.15
N ALA A 421 20.23 -10.83 -3.16
CA ALA A 421 19.86 -11.41 -4.46
C ALA A 421 19.63 -12.92 -4.34
N PHE A 422 18.51 -13.43 -4.86
CA PHE A 422 18.18 -14.86 -4.79
C PHE A 422 17.90 -15.51 -6.15
N ASP A 423 17.60 -14.76 -7.21
CA ASP A 423 17.48 -15.32 -8.58
C ASP A 423 17.89 -14.27 -9.62
N VAL A 424 18.10 -14.70 -10.87
CA VAL A 424 18.40 -13.83 -12.01
C VAL A 424 17.53 -14.21 -13.20
N TYR A 425 16.95 -13.19 -13.83
CA TYR A 425 15.97 -13.39 -14.90
C TYR A 425 16.49 -12.97 -16.26
N ILE A 426 17.20 -11.86 -16.33
CA ILE A 426 17.79 -11.34 -17.57
C ILE A 426 19.24 -10.94 -17.29
N ILE A 427 20.16 -11.30 -18.18
CA ILE A 427 21.58 -10.91 -18.14
C ILE A 427 21.96 -10.33 -19.49
N ASN A 428 22.42 -9.08 -19.50
CA ASN A 428 22.83 -8.38 -20.71
C ASN A 428 21.81 -8.49 -21.85
N GLY A 429 20.52 -8.23 -21.51
CA GLY A 429 19.40 -8.32 -22.44
C GLY A 429 18.93 -9.73 -22.79
N LYS A 430 19.56 -10.78 -22.28
CA LYS A 430 19.19 -12.18 -22.58
C LYS A 430 18.35 -12.77 -21.45
N ASP A 431 17.18 -13.28 -21.78
CA ASP A 431 16.30 -14.00 -20.85
C ASP A 431 16.93 -15.37 -20.49
N VAL A 432 17.17 -15.59 -19.20
CA VAL A 432 17.74 -16.83 -18.66
C VAL A 432 16.75 -17.60 -17.77
N ARG A 433 15.49 -17.17 -17.67
CA ARG A 433 14.48 -17.75 -16.81
C ARG A 433 14.12 -19.20 -17.13
N SER A 434 14.29 -19.64 -18.38
CA SER A 434 14.06 -21.02 -18.79
C SER A 434 15.12 -22.02 -18.31
N LEU A 435 16.27 -21.51 -17.85
CA LEU A 435 17.32 -22.37 -17.29
C LEU A 435 16.92 -22.92 -15.92
N GLY A 436 17.45 -24.13 -15.59
CA GLY A 436 17.37 -24.68 -14.24
C GLY A 436 18.05 -23.76 -13.21
N PHE A 437 17.66 -23.88 -11.94
CA PHE A 437 18.23 -23.06 -10.87
C PHE A 437 19.64 -23.51 -10.48
N ILE A 438 19.84 -24.83 -10.27
CA ILE A 438 21.16 -25.44 -10.02
C ILE A 438 21.30 -26.76 -10.79
N SER A 439 22.54 -27.18 -11.05
CA SER A 439 22.81 -28.50 -11.62
C SER A 439 22.86 -29.58 -10.54
N LYS A 440 22.29 -30.76 -10.81
CA LYS A 440 22.31 -31.93 -9.93
C LYS A 440 23.64 -32.67 -9.93
N THR A 441 24.43 -32.56 -11.00
CA THR A 441 25.66 -33.33 -11.18
C THR A 441 26.90 -32.49 -10.97
N LYS A 442 27.82 -32.95 -10.11
CA LYS A 442 29.11 -32.32 -9.86
C LYS A 442 30.05 -32.38 -11.11
N GLU A 443 29.82 -33.32 -12.01
CA GLU A 443 30.73 -33.61 -13.14
C GLU A 443 30.59 -32.65 -14.32
N ASN A 444 29.51 -31.86 -14.43
CA ASN A 444 29.28 -31.00 -15.59
C ASN A 444 28.97 -29.51 -15.24
N VAL A 445 29.49 -29.01 -14.14
CA VAL A 445 29.25 -27.60 -13.69
C VAL A 445 29.76 -26.58 -14.74
N ALA A 446 30.71 -26.98 -15.61
CA ALA A 446 31.23 -26.11 -16.68
C ALA A 446 30.36 -26.06 -17.95
N VAL A 447 29.44 -27.03 -18.14
CA VAL A 447 28.70 -27.23 -19.40
C VAL A 447 27.23 -26.80 -19.27
N VAL A 448 26.61 -26.98 -18.11
CA VAL A 448 25.21 -26.65 -17.91
C VAL A 448 25.07 -25.27 -17.28
N LYS A 449 24.57 -24.30 -18.04
CA LYS A 449 24.30 -22.95 -17.53
C LYS A 449 23.06 -23.01 -16.62
N CYS A 450 23.22 -22.71 -15.33
CA CYS A 450 22.15 -22.60 -14.33
C CYS A 450 22.09 -21.19 -13.75
N ARG A 451 20.89 -20.76 -13.29
CA ARG A 451 20.67 -19.40 -12.82
C ARG A 451 21.49 -19.02 -11.58
N LEU A 452 21.59 -19.88 -10.57
CA LEU A 452 22.34 -19.56 -9.35
C LEU A 452 23.85 -19.31 -9.57
N PRO A 453 24.59 -20.13 -10.35
CA PRO A 453 25.96 -19.80 -10.75
C PRO A 453 26.07 -18.51 -11.56
N LEU A 454 25.12 -18.25 -12.47
CA LEU A 454 25.07 -17.01 -13.25
C LEU A 454 24.83 -15.78 -12.33
N LEU A 455 23.92 -15.88 -11.37
CA LEU A 455 23.68 -14.84 -10.37
C LEU A 455 24.94 -14.53 -9.56
N LYS A 456 25.61 -15.56 -9.02
CA LYS A 456 26.84 -15.38 -8.24
C LYS A 456 27.95 -14.71 -9.05
N ASN A 457 28.11 -15.12 -10.33
CA ASN A 457 29.06 -14.46 -11.21
C ASN A 457 28.68 -13.01 -11.50
N LEU A 458 27.40 -12.73 -11.80
CA LEU A 458 26.90 -11.38 -12.06
C LEU A 458 27.15 -10.46 -10.87
N VAL A 459 26.81 -10.88 -9.65
CA VAL A 459 27.06 -10.11 -8.41
C VAL A 459 28.55 -9.84 -8.22
N LYS A 460 29.41 -10.81 -8.50
CA LYS A 460 30.88 -10.67 -8.40
C LYS A 460 31.44 -9.63 -9.36
N VAL A 461 30.95 -9.61 -10.62
CA VAL A 461 31.48 -8.72 -11.68
C VAL A 461 30.77 -7.37 -11.73
N LEU A 462 29.69 -7.18 -11.01
CA LEU A 462 28.88 -5.96 -10.99
C LEU A 462 29.67 -4.73 -10.53
N LYS A 463 30.50 -4.85 -9.48
CA LYS A 463 31.36 -3.78 -8.93
C LYS A 463 30.63 -2.43 -8.84
N PRO A 464 29.57 -2.31 -8.04
CA PRO A 464 28.79 -1.10 -7.96
C PRO A 464 29.60 0.02 -7.28
N MET A 465 29.48 1.26 -7.79
CA MET A 465 30.11 2.45 -7.25
C MET A 465 29.07 3.56 -7.05
N SER A 466 29.39 4.55 -6.20
CA SER A 466 28.53 5.70 -5.96
C SER A 466 28.47 6.63 -7.18
N VAL A 467 27.28 7.21 -7.48
CA VAL A 467 27.12 8.23 -8.54
C VAL A 467 27.65 9.62 -8.12
N VAL A 468 27.90 9.87 -6.82
CA VAL A 468 28.27 11.20 -6.31
C VAL A 468 29.76 11.45 -6.41
N LYS A 469 30.58 10.45 -6.01
CA LYS A 469 32.05 10.52 -6.09
C LYS A 469 32.56 9.11 -6.28
N ASP A 470 33.59 8.92 -7.10
CA ASP A 470 34.17 7.62 -7.39
C ASP A 470 34.80 6.95 -6.16
N ASP A 471 35.31 7.73 -5.20
CA ASP A 471 35.90 7.26 -3.94
C ASP A 471 34.88 7.11 -2.79
N ALA A 472 33.60 7.43 -3.03
CA ALA A 472 32.59 7.31 -1.98
C ALA A 472 32.16 5.84 -1.80
N VAL A 473 31.87 5.45 -0.57
CA VAL A 473 31.32 4.12 -0.25
C VAL A 473 30.04 3.91 -1.07
N CYS A 474 29.93 2.75 -1.71
CA CYS A 474 28.74 2.39 -2.46
C CYS A 474 27.50 2.46 -1.55
N PRO A 475 26.43 3.17 -1.94
CA PRO A 475 25.26 3.37 -1.08
C PRO A 475 24.43 2.12 -0.85
N ILE A 476 24.66 1.04 -1.61
CA ILE A 476 23.95 -0.25 -1.46
C ILE A 476 24.94 -1.40 -1.44
N ARG A 477 24.73 -2.36 -0.56
CA ARG A 477 25.45 -3.63 -0.51
C ARG A 477 24.66 -4.68 -1.26
N ILE A 478 25.31 -5.42 -2.17
CA ILE A 478 24.64 -6.42 -3.01
C ILE A 478 25.33 -7.77 -2.81
N GLU A 479 24.59 -8.76 -2.32
CA GLU A 479 25.07 -10.10 -2.05
C GLU A 479 24.11 -11.17 -2.55
N SER A 480 24.63 -12.32 -2.97
CA SER A 480 23.79 -13.46 -3.34
C SER A 480 23.47 -14.31 -2.12
N LYS A 481 22.22 -14.73 -1.97
CA LYS A 481 21.79 -15.66 -0.90
C LYS A 481 22.44 -17.03 -1.08
N LYS A 482 22.56 -17.77 0.04
CA LYS A 482 23.05 -19.14 0.06
C LYS A 482 21.89 -20.12 -0.09
N PHE A 483 22.04 -21.09 -0.98
CA PHE A 483 21.05 -22.14 -1.21
C PHE A 483 21.67 -23.50 -0.92
N TYR A 484 20.86 -24.37 -0.33
CA TYR A 484 21.24 -25.72 0.05
C TYR A 484 20.39 -26.71 -0.77
N PRO A 485 21.01 -27.50 -1.67
CA PRO A 485 20.27 -28.45 -2.50
C PRO A 485 19.97 -29.74 -1.72
N THR A 486 18.92 -30.43 -2.17
CA THR A 486 18.67 -31.82 -1.78
C THR A 486 19.82 -32.68 -2.24
N ASN A 487 20.52 -33.36 -1.32
CA ASN A 487 21.56 -34.33 -1.65
C ASN A 487 21.12 -35.73 -1.17
N PRO A 488 20.66 -36.60 -2.08
CA PRO A 488 20.17 -37.94 -1.71
C PRO A 488 21.21 -38.87 -1.07
N ALA A 489 22.50 -38.55 -1.27
CA ALA A 489 23.59 -39.43 -0.80
C ALA A 489 24.09 -39.13 0.62
N VAL A 490 23.88 -37.92 1.16
CA VAL A 490 24.48 -37.49 2.40
C VAL A 490 23.49 -36.81 3.34
N ASP A 491 22.67 -35.87 2.79
CA ASP A 491 21.66 -35.11 3.55
C ASP A 491 20.42 -34.90 2.69
N ASN A 492 19.27 -35.19 3.27
CA ASN A 492 17.99 -34.85 2.65
C ASN A 492 17.70 -33.34 2.85
N ILE A 493 16.65 -32.85 2.22
CA ILE A 493 16.26 -31.43 2.33
C ILE A 493 15.99 -31.00 3.79
N PHE A 494 15.55 -31.91 4.66
CA PHE A 494 15.25 -31.65 6.07
C PHE A 494 16.52 -31.34 6.88
N GLY A 495 17.65 -32.00 6.57
CA GLY A 495 18.95 -31.66 7.16
C GLY A 495 19.39 -30.25 6.80
N ALA A 496 19.17 -29.81 5.58
CA ALA A 496 19.41 -28.42 5.17
C ALA A 496 18.48 -27.42 5.87
N CYS A 497 17.20 -27.74 6.03
CA CYS A 497 16.26 -26.94 6.81
C CYS A 497 16.71 -26.81 8.27
N ARG A 498 17.08 -27.91 8.91
CA ARG A 498 17.62 -27.93 10.27
C ARG A 498 18.82 -26.99 10.39
N TYR A 499 19.78 -27.12 9.50
CA TYR A 499 20.98 -26.27 9.50
C TYR A 499 20.66 -24.78 9.43
N ILE A 500 19.70 -24.37 8.57
CA ILE A 500 19.30 -22.98 8.43
C ILE A 500 18.61 -22.49 9.72
N LEU A 501 17.66 -23.26 10.27
CA LEU A 501 16.92 -22.89 11.49
C LEU A 501 17.79 -22.88 12.74
N GLU A 502 18.79 -23.78 12.83
CA GLU A 502 19.80 -23.74 13.92
C GLU A 502 20.67 -22.49 13.84
N LYS A 503 21.09 -22.09 12.62
CA LYS A 503 21.82 -20.82 12.41
C LYS A 503 20.99 -19.63 12.85
N ASP A 504 19.70 -19.62 12.55
CA ASP A 504 18.78 -18.56 12.95
C ASP A 504 18.66 -18.48 14.48
N LYS A 505 18.42 -19.61 15.15
CA LYS A 505 18.37 -19.71 16.61
C LYS A 505 19.67 -19.28 17.29
N GLN A 506 20.83 -19.57 16.69
CA GLN A 506 22.14 -19.13 17.16
C GLN A 506 22.43 -17.66 16.84
N GLY A 507 21.52 -16.97 16.16
CA GLY A 507 21.68 -15.58 15.77
C GLY A 507 22.80 -15.34 14.76
N LEU A 508 23.12 -16.30 13.90
CA LEU A 508 24.21 -16.22 12.92
C LEU A 508 23.83 -15.51 11.62
N PHE A 509 22.56 -15.16 11.44
CA PHE A 509 22.14 -14.26 10.37
C PHE A 509 22.32 -12.80 10.79
N GLU A 510 22.72 -11.96 9.85
CA GLU A 510 22.85 -10.51 10.07
C GLU A 510 21.49 -9.82 10.20
N TYR A 511 20.48 -10.35 9.51
CA TYR A 511 19.12 -9.84 9.42
C TYR A 511 18.10 -10.83 10.01
N ASN A 512 16.88 -10.37 10.24
CA ASN A 512 15.79 -11.21 10.71
C ASN A 512 15.29 -12.14 9.61
N THR A 513 14.91 -13.37 9.99
CA THR A 513 14.30 -14.37 9.13
C THR A 513 12.94 -14.77 9.67
N ASP A 514 12.00 -15.13 8.78
CA ASP A 514 10.64 -15.54 9.16
C ASP A 514 10.23 -16.90 8.57
N GLY A 515 11.21 -17.75 8.24
CA GLY A 515 10.98 -19.10 7.73
C GLY A 515 11.96 -19.56 6.66
N LEU A 516 11.46 -20.36 5.72
CA LEU A 516 12.23 -21.00 4.65
C LEU A 516 11.57 -20.79 3.28
N ILE A 517 12.39 -20.73 2.22
CA ILE A 517 11.95 -20.72 0.83
C ILE A 517 12.52 -21.95 0.11
N PHE A 518 11.65 -22.68 -0.59
CA PHE A 518 11.99 -23.85 -1.40
C PHE A 518 11.85 -23.51 -2.87
N THR A 519 12.93 -23.70 -3.64
CA THR A 519 12.98 -23.43 -5.07
C THR A 519 13.30 -24.71 -5.82
N PRO A 520 12.54 -25.08 -6.87
CA PRO A 520 12.87 -26.25 -7.69
C PRO A 520 14.23 -26.11 -8.36
N ALA A 521 15.04 -27.18 -8.29
CA ALA A 521 16.42 -27.14 -8.78
C ALA A 521 16.53 -27.12 -10.31
N SER A 522 15.71 -27.92 -11.01
CA SER A 522 15.80 -28.12 -12.45
C SER A 522 14.87 -27.25 -13.29
N MET A 523 13.89 -26.57 -12.66
CA MET A 523 12.85 -25.84 -13.39
C MET A 523 13.22 -24.39 -13.66
N GLY A 524 12.71 -23.86 -14.76
CA GLY A 524 12.74 -22.43 -15.02
C GLY A 524 11.79 -21.64 -14.12
N VAL A 525 11.97 -20.32 -14.07
CA VAL A 525 11.18 -19.41 -13.21
C VAL A 525 9.71 -19.43 -13.59
N GLY A 526 8.83 -19.72 -12.62
CA GLY A 526 7.38 -19.74 -12.84
C GLY A 526 6.88 -20.84 -13.79
N ALA A 527 7.73 -21.79 -14.18
CA ALA A 527 7.40 -22.83 -15.15
C ALA A 527 6.70 -24.03 -14.50
N ASP A 528 5.95 -24.75 -15.34
CA ASP A 528 5.35 -26.06 -15.06
C ASP A 528 6.16 -27.23 -15.63
N LYS A 529 7.19 -26.93 -16.45
CA LYS A 529 8.04 -27.92 -17.17
C LYS A 529 9.47 -27.44 -17.23
N ILE A 530 10.40 -28.39 -17.21
CA ILE A 530 11.84 -28.16 -17.39
C ILE A 530 12.11 -27.56 -18.78
N GLY A 531 13.03 -26.59 -18.83
CA GLY A 531 13.44 -25.91 -20.05
C GLY A 531 12.49 -24.82 -20.55
N LYS A 532 11.43 -24.52 -19.79
CA LYS A 532 10.50 -23.42 -20.07
C LYS A 532 10.55 -22.37 -18.97
N ALA A 533 10.11 -21.15 -19.28
CA ALA A 533 9.84 -20.10 -18.32
C ALA A 533 8.33 -19.87 -18.23
N GLY A 534 7.85 -19.44 -17.06
CA GLY A 534 6.49 -19.00 -16.83
C GLY A 534 6.20 -17.62 -17.40
N PRO A 535 5.02 -17.06 -17.11
CA PRO A 535 4.60 -15.77 -17.61
C PRO A 535 5.52 -14.63 -17.16
N VAL A 536 5.54 -13.55 -17.93
CA VAL A 536 6.28 -12.31 -17.59
C VAL A 536 5.48 -11.36 -16.69
N THR A 537 4.41 -11.87 -16.07
CA THR A 537 3.52 -11.16 -15.16
C THR A 537 3.59 -11.75 -13.76
N LYS A 538 3.17 -10.98 -12.78
CA LYS A 538 3.01 -11.46 -11.41
C LYS A 538 2.03 -12.64 -11.37
N SER A 539 2.50 -13.77 -10.84
CA SER A 539 1.72 -15.00 -10.72
C SER A 539 2.09 -15.72 -9.42
N THR A 540 1.29 -16.69 -9.01
CA THR A 540 1.71 -17.64 -7.96
C THR A 540 2.32 -18.85 -8.66
N TRP A 541 3.45 -19.32 -8.15
CA TRP A 541 4.15 -20.48 -8.70
C TRP A 541 3.97 -21.70 -7.80
N ASP A 542 3.18 -22.64 -8.25
CA ASP A 542 2.77 -23.83 -7.48
C ASP A 542 3.93 -24.79 -7.19
N TYR A 543 5.10 -24.56 -7.80
CA TYR A 543 6.33 -25.35 -7.55
C TYR A 543 7.31 -24.64 -6.61
N SER A 544 7.15 -23.37 -6.30
CA SER A 544 7.97 -22.68 -5.31
C SER A 544 7.21 -22.56 -4.00
N PHE A 545 7.84 -22.96 -2.89
CA PHE A 545 7.15 -22.97 -1.59
C PHE A 545 7.80 -22.04 -0.58
N LYS A 546 6.97 -21.48 0.29
CA LYS A 546 7.37 -20.79 1.50
C LYS A 546 6.82 -21.54 2.72
N TRP A 547 7.65 -21.72 3.71
CA TRP A 547 7.27 -22.21 5.02
C TRP A 547 7.51 -21.14 6.07
N LYS A 548 6.59 -21.01 7.01
CA LYS A 548 6.68 -20.16 8.19
C LYS A 548 6.30 -20.97 9.42
N PRO A 549 6.87 -20.68 10.60
CA PRO A 549 6.37 -21.18 11.87
C PRO A 549 4.88 -20.86 12.03
N ALA A 550 4.12 -21.72 12.71
CA ALA A 550 2.65 -21.63 12.77
C ALA A 550 2.12 -20.26 13.24
N HIS A 551 2.82 -19.62 14.19
CA HIS A 551 2.43 -18.32 14.73
C HIS A 551 2.61 -17.14 13.74
N PHE A 552 3.32 -17.33 12.62
CA PHE A 552 3.45 -16.36 11.54
C PHE A 552 2.45 -16.57 10.40
N ASN A 553 1.53 -17.53 10.51
CA ASN A 553 0.46 -17.70 9.53
C ASN A 553 -0.63 -16.66 9.78
N THR A 554 -0.64 -15.61 8.99
CA THR A 554 -1.57 -14.47 9.08
C THR A 554 -2.35 -14.31 7.80
N ILE A 555 -3.48 -13.60 7.87
CA ILE A 555 -4.32 -13.28 6.72
C ILE A 555 -4.62 -11.79 6.71
N ASP A 556 -4.43 -11.14 5.56
CA ASP A 556 -4.82 -9.75 5.35
C ASP A 556 -6.26 -9.69 4.86
N PHE A 557 -7.15 -9.10 5.64
CA PHE A 557 -8.55 -8.90 5.28
C PHE A 557 -8.90 -7.44 5.09
N LEU A 558 -9.79 -7.17 4.15
CA LEU A 558 -10.55 -5.94 4.14
C LEU A 558 -11.62 -6.00 5.23
N VAL A 559 -11.53 -5.11 6.19
CA VAL A 559 -12.48 -5.00 7.30
C VAL A 559 -13.66 -4.14 6.90
N THR A 560 -14.88 -4.64 7.14
CA THR A 560 -16.11 -3.85 7.14
C THR A 560 -16.82 -4.05 8.48
N THR A 561 -17.39 -3.00 9.04
CA THR A 561 -18.10 -3.05 10.32
C THR A 561 -19.56 -3.43 10.13
N LYS A 562 -20.15 -4.16 11.10
CA LYS A 562 -21.58 -4.41 11.11
C LYS A 562 -22.32 -3.09 11.37
N LYS A 563 -23.28 -2.76 10.51
CA LYS A 563 -24.05 -1.52 10.60
C LYS A 563 -25.52 -1.76 10.95
N ALA A 564 -26.11 -0.80 11.67
CA ALA A 564 -27.55 -0.72 11.86
C ALA A 564 -28.25 -0.25 10.57
N GLU A 565 -29.55 -0.31 10.49
CA GLU A 565 -30.36 0.20 9.37
C GLU A 565 -30.10 1.69 9.08
N SER A 566 -29.71 2.45 10.10
CA SER A 566 -29.30 3.86 9.99
C SER A 566 -27.94 4.07 9.31
N GLY A 567 -27.19 3.00 8.99
CA GLY A 567 -25.84 3.06 8.44
C GLY A 567 -24.73 3.35 9.47
N ILE A 568 -25.07 3.45 10.75
CA ILE A 568 -24.13 3.66 11.86
C ILE A 568 -23.60 2.31 12.35
N ASP A 569 -22.33 2.27 12.79
CA ASP A 569 -21.72 1.07 13.35
C ASP A 569 -22.47 0.59 14.59
N VAL A 570 -22.75 -0.71 14.66
CA VAL A 570 -23.33 -1.34 15.83
C VAL A 570 -22.26 -1.50 16.90
N ILE A 571 -22.45 -0.87 18.04
CA ILE A 571 -21.63 -1.04 19.24
C ILE A 571 -22.41 -1.90 20.22
N THR A 572 -21.80 -2.96 20.73
CA THR A 572 -22.44 -3.91 21.64
C THR A 572 -21.70 -3.90 22.98
N PRO A 573 -22.42 -3.72 24.10
CA PRO A 573 -21.83 -3.80 25.44
C PRO A 573 -21.55 -5.27 25.80
N ILE A 574 -20.49 -5.49 26.59
CA ILE A 574 -20.09 -6.81 27.10
C ILE A 574 -19.57 -6.68 28.52
N PHE A 575 -19.92 -7.65 29.38
CA PHE A 575 -19.30 -7.80 30.69
C PHE A 575 -18.06 -8.67 30.59
N GLN A 576 -16.94 -8.24 31.15
CA GLN A 576 -15.77 -9.09 31.28
C GLN A 576 -16.00 -10.16 32.34
N GLU A 577 -15.97 -11.42 31.95
CA GLU A 577 -15.99 -12.54 32.91
C GLU A 577 -14.68 -12.57 33.72
N GLY A 578 -14.78 -12.63 35.04
CA GLY A 578 -13.67 -12.96 35.93
C GLY A 578 -13.01 -11.80 36.65
N THR A 579 -13.45 -10.56 36.50
CA THR A 579 -12.92 -9.43 37.24
C THR A 579 -13.89 -9.02 38.36
N ASN A 580 -13.33 -8.71 39.49
CA ASN A 580 -13.89 -8.34 40.81
C ASN A 580 -15.38 -7.89 40.80
N ALA A 581 -16.26 -8.72 41.35
CA ALA A 581 -17.71 -8.51 41.44
C ALA A 581 -18.16 -7.20 42.17
N SER A 582 -17.22 -6.43 42.70
CA SER A 582 -17.44 -5.17 43.44
C SER A 582 -17.29 -3.89 42.58
N SER A 583 -16.85 -4.00 41.30
CA SER A 583 -16.71 -2.81 40.47
C SER A 583 -17.80 -2.71 39.43
N THR A 584 -18.62 -1.68 39.52
CA THR A 584 -19.72 -1.35 38.60
C THR A 584 -19.21 -0.72 37.28
N SER A 585 -17.90 -0.56 37.09
CA SER A 585 -17.26 0.13 35.94
C SER A 585 -16.81 -0.78 34.82
N GLN A 586 -17.23 -2.05 34.79
CA GLN A 586 -16.68 -3.05 33.87
C GLN A 586 -17.63 -3.47 32.74
N ILE A 587 -18.29 -2.50 32.14
CA ILE A 587 -18.95 -2.71 30.86
C ILE A 587 -17.99 -2.21 29.78
N ASP A 588 -17.45 -3.14 29.05
CA ASP A 588 -16.67 -2.85 27.85
C ASP A 588 -17.58 -2.86 26.63
N GLU A 589 -17.09 -2.35 25.53
CA GLU A 589 -17.81 -2.26 24.27
C GLU A 589 -17.02 -2.93 23.17
N TYR A 590 -17.70 -3.55 22.22
CA TYR A 590 -17.08 -4.11 21.03
C TYR A 590 -17.85 -3.80 19.75
N LYS A 591 -17.16 -3.89 18.63
CA LYS A 591 -17.75 -3.92 17.28
C LYS A 591 -17.57 -5.29 16.65
N THR A 592 -18.60 -5.74 15.95
CA THR A 592 -18.52 -6.91 15.08
C THR A 592 -18.02 -6.46 13.70
N ILE A 593 -16.96 -7.11 13.23
CA ILE A 593 -16.37 -6.89 11.91
C ILE A 593 -16.68 -8.06 10.98
N ILE A 594 -16.81 -7.75 9.71
CA ILE A 594 -16.94 -8.71 8.61
C ILE A 594 -15.62 -8.68 7.86
N LEU A 595 -14.97 -9.84 7.79
CA LEU A 595 -13.67 -10.02 7.16
C LEU A 595 -13.86 -10.41 5.69
N ARG A 596 -13.30 -9.62 4.79
CA ARG A 596 -13.46 -9.81 3.35
C ARG A 596 -12.14 -10.05 2.67
N CYS A 597 -12.16 -10.86 1.62
CA CYS A 597 -11.02 -11.12 0.74
C CYS A 597 -11.42 -10.91 -0.72
N GLY A 598 -10.43 -10.74 -1.61
CA GLY A 598 -10.67 -10.57 -3.03
C GLY A 598 -11.03 -11.88 -3.71
N PHE A 599 -12.11 -11.92 -4.47
CA PHE A 599 -12.61 -13.11 -5.16
C PHE A 599 -12.98 -12.82 -6.61
N ASP A 600 -12.62 -13.73 -7.51
CA ASP A 600 -12.94 -13.69 -8.93
C ASP A 600 -13.83 -14.88 -9.31
N GLU A 601 -15.10 -14.64 -9.49
CA GLU A 601 -16.09 -15.66 -9.81
C GLU A 601 -15.83 -16.38 -11.15
N ARG A 602 -15.24 -15.68 -12.14
CA ARG A 602 -14.90 -16.31 -13.42
C ARG A 602 -13.81 -17.36 -13.29
N LYS A 603 -12.82 -17.09 -12.40
CA LYS A 603 -11.68 -17.99 -12.20
C LYS A 603 -11.99 -19.13 -11.25
N HIS A 604 -12.78 -18.85 -10.22
CA HIS A 604 -12.94 -19.75 -9.07
C HIS A 604 -14.38 -20.30 -8.93
N GLY A 605 -15.32 -19.86 -9.77
CA GLY A 605 -16.72 -20.26 -9.67
C GLY A 605 -17.45 -19.55 -8.54
N TYR A 606 -18.50 -20.18 -8.01
CA TYR A 606 -19.28 -19.63 -6.90
C TYR A 606 -18.65 -19.99 -5.56
N LEU A 607 -18.63 -19.03 -4.63
CA LEU A 607 -17.97 -19.20 -3.34
C LEU A 607 -18.70 -20.18 -2.42
N ASN A 608 -20.02 -20.01 -2.27
CA ASN A 608 -20.86 -20.86 -1.42
C ASN A 608 -22.26 -21.00 -2.03
N PRO A 609 -22.38 -21.73 -3.15
CA PRO A 609 -23.62 -21.79 -3.91
C PRO A 609 -24.79 -22.39 -3.12
N CYS A 610 -24.52 -23.34 -2.23
CA CYS A 610 -25.57 -23.95 -1.42
C CYS A 610 -26.19 -22.94 -0.42
N GLN A 611 -25.37 -22.13 0.23
CA GLN A 611 -25.85 -21.10 1.14
C GLN A 611 -26.58 -19.98 0.40
N ASP A 612 -26.13 -19.62 -0.80
CA ASP A 612 -26.79 -18.63 -1.65
C ASP A 612 -28.20 -19.09 -2.01
N VAL A 613 -28.38 -20.38 -2.35
CA VAL A 613 -29.69 -20.98 -2.61
C VAL A 613 -30.58 -20.96 -1.35
N ILE A 614 -30.03 -21.32 -0.18
CA ILE A 614 -30.78 -21.29 1.10
C ILE A 614 -31.23 -19.86 1.43
N ASN A 615 -30.40 -18.86 1.12
CA ASN A 615 -30.71 -17.46 1.38
C ASN A 615 -31.53 -16.79 0.27
N ASP A 616 -31.98 -17.55 -0.73
CA ASP A 616 -32.69 -17.05 -1.93
C ASP A 616 -31.91 -15.97 -2.70
N VAL A 617 -30.58 -16.06 -2.67
CA VAL A 617 -29.65 -15.14 -3.34
C VAL A 617 -28.99 -15.89 -4.49
N LEU A 618 -29.67 -15.95 -5.62
CA LEU A 618 -29.07 -16.56 -6.83
C LEU A 618 -28.24 -15.54 -7.60
N PRO A 619 -27.05 -15.95 -8.08
CA PRO A 619 -26.24 -15.10 -8.94
C PRO A 619 -26.97 -14.81 -10.25
N SER A 620 -27.13 -13.54 -10.60
CA SER A 620 -27.80 -13.18 -11.85
C SER A 620 -26.85 -13.46 -13.04
N VAL A 621 -27.39 -14.07 -14.09
CA VAL A 621 -26.68 -14.35 -15.36
C VAL A 621 -26.16 -13.07 -16.01
N LYS A 622 -26.77 -11.92 -15.75
CA LYS A 622 -26.38 -10.61 -16.26
C LYS A 622 -25.03 -10.09 -15.71
N ASN A 623 -24.55 -10.63 -14.60
CA ASN A 623 -23.26 -10.20 -14.01
C ASN A 623 -22.05 -10.89 -14.65
N MET A 624 -22.24 -11.86 -15.52
CA MET A 624 -21.15 -12.58 -16.20
C MET A 624 -20.52 -11.80 -17.36
N ASP A 625 -21.20 -10.81 -17.92
CA ASP A 625 -20.74 -10.03 -19.07
C ASP A 625 -19.92 -8.79 -18.71
N ASN A 626 -19.86 -8.42 -17.43
CA ASN A 626 -19.06 -7.28 -16.98
C ASN A 626 -17.60 -7.67 -16.71
N ASP A 627 -16.65 -6.88 -17.23
CA ASP A 627 -15.21 -7.02 -17.00
C ASP A 627 -14.79 -6.89 -15.52
N ASP A 628 -15.71 -6.55 -14.62
CA ASP A 628 -15.48 -6.27 -13.21
C ASP A 628 -15.89 -7.44 -12.31
N THR A 629 -15.21 -8.58 -12.47
CA THR A 629 -15.51 -9.81 -11.73
C THR A 629 -14.75 -9.94 -10.41
N TYR A 630 -13.64 -9.21 -10.21
CA TYR A 630 -12.88 -9.25 -8.98
C TYR A 630 -13.46 -8.28 -7.94
N LYS A 631 -14.06 -8.84 -6.87
CA LYS A 631 -14.80 -8.09 -5.83
C LYS A 631 -14.45 -8.58 -4.42
N PRO A 632 -14.67 -7.74 -3.39
CA PRO A 632 -14.52 -8.17 -2.01
C PRO A 632 -15.71 -9.02 -1.58
N VAL A 633 -15.44 -10.23 -1.09
CA VAL A 633 -16.46 -11.16 -0.55
C VAL A 633 -16.14 -11.51 0.89
N GLN A 634 -17.15 -11.82 1.69
CA GLN A 634 -16.93 -12.36 3.03
C GLN A 634 -16.14 -13.67 2.95
N PHE A 635 -15.22 -13.86 3.88
CA PHE A 635 -14.36 -15.03 3.91
C PHE A 635 -15.11 -16.26 4.41
N TYR A 636 -15.24 -17.27 3.55
CA TYR A 636 -15.81 -18.58 3.87
C TYR A 636 -14.78 -19.66 3.51
N PRO A 637 -13.95 -20.10 4.47
CA PRO A 637 -12.93 -21.11 4.18
C PRO A 637 -13.56 -22.48 3.95
N THR A 638 -12.87 -23.32 3.18
CA THR A 638 -13.36 -24.64 2.79
C THR A 638 -12.72 -25.79 3.55
N ASN A 639 -11.50 -25.63 4.05
CA ASN A 639 -10.79 -26.70 4.75
C ASN A 639 -9.96 -26.17 5.93
N PRO A 640 -10.42 -26.37 7.18
CA PRO A 640 -11.76 -26.87 7.55
C PRO A 640 -12.85 -25.84 7.20
N TYR A 641 -14.03 -26.34 6.85
CA TYR A 641 -15.18 -25.46 6.57
C TYR A 641 -15.68 -24.78 7.84
N ASP A 642 -15.75 -23.46 7.85
CA ASP A 642 -16.31 -22.67 8.95
C ASP A 642 -17.04 -21.42 8.43
N VAL A 643 -18.37 -21.43 8.50
CA VAL A 643 -19.22 -20.31 8.06
C VAL A 643 -19.03 -19.04 8.92
N SER A 644 -18.52 -19.18 10.13
CA SER A 644 -18.31 -18.07 11.06
C SER A 644 -16.91 -17.46 10.94
N ALA A 645 -16.00 -18.06 10.17
CA ALA A 645 -14.63 -17.58 10.04
C ALA A 645 -14.52 -16.16 9.44
N GLY A 646 -15.53 -15.74 8.67
CA GLY A 646 -15.57 -14.38 8.10
C GLY A 646 -16.12 -13.31 9.04
N ILE A 647 -16.26 -13.59 10.35
CA ILE A 647 -16.79 -12.65 11.35
C ILE A 647 -15.88 -12.66 12.57
N GLY A 648 -15.62 -11.48 13.13
CA GLY A 648 -14.85 -11.31 14.36
C GLY A 648 -15.39 -10.18 15.22
N ASN A 649 -15.14 -10.24 16.52
CA ASN A 649 -15.45 -9.17 17.47
C ASN A 649 -14.15 -8.48 17.90
N ILE A 650 -14.14 -7.16 17.93
CA ILE A 650 -12.99 -6.35 18.35
C ILE A 650 -13.40 -5.45 19.50
N MET A 651 -12.71 -5.57 20.63
CA MET A 651 -12.91 -4.69 21.78
C MET A 651 -12.54 -3.25 21.43
N LEU A 652 -13.34 -2.31 21.90
CA LEU A 652 -13.06 -0.89 21.73
C LEU A 652 -12.19 -0.39 22.89
N LYS A 653 -11.22 0.45 22.56
CA LYS A 653 -10.44 1.20 23.53
C LYS A 653 -10.77 2.69 23.35
N LYS A 654 -10.88 3.42 24.46
CA LYS A 654 -11.06 4.88 24.40
C LYS A 654 -9.69 5.53 24.15
N ASP A 655 -9.67 6.42 23.19
CA ASP A 655 -8.51 7.29 22.96
C ASP A 655 -8.47 8.44 23.97
N ASP A 656 -7.42 9.29 23.90
CA ASP A 656 -7.25 10.44 24.79
C ASP A 656 -8.40 11.46 24.69
N THR A 657 -9.21 11.38 23.64
CA THR A 657 -10.40 12.23 23.42
C THR A 657 -11.68 11.61 23.98
N GLY A 658 -11.61 10.38 24.53
CA GLY A 658 -12.76 9.61 25.00
C GLY A 658 -13.55 8.91 23.89
N SER A 659 -13.08 8.94 22.65
CA SER A 659 -13.69 8.24 21.51
C SER A 659 -13.33 6.75 21.53
N ALA A 660 -14.33 5.88 21.41
CA ALA A 660 -14.15 4.43 21.39
C ALA A 660 -13.74 3.96 20.00
N GLN A 661 -12.53 3.41 19.87
CA GLN A 661 -11.90 3.01 18.61
C GLN A 661 -11.43 1.54 18.66
N MET A 662 -11.32 0.91 17.48
CA MET A 662 -10.66 -0.38 17.31
C MET A 662 -9.15 -0.17 17.14
N TYR A 663 -8.35 -0.97 17.84
CA TYR A 663 -6.89 -0.93 17.78
C TYR A 663 -6.31 -2.28 17.40
N THR A 664 -5.20 -2.25 16.67
CA THR A 664 -4.35 -3.41 16.44
C THR A 664 -3.41 -3.67 17.63
N GLU A 665 -2.70 -4.79 17.64
CA GLU A 665 -1.64 -5.06 18.64
C GLU A 665 -0.50 -4.03 18.57
N GLU A 666 -0.22 -3.48 17.40
CA GLU A 666 0.76 -2.39 17.20
C GLU A 666 0.20 -1.00 17.59
N ASN A 667 -0.97 -0.94 18.26
CA ASN A 667 -1.65 0.29 18.69
C ASN A 667 -2.05 1.24 17.55
N GLU A 668 -2.37 0.70 16.38
CA GLU A 668 -2.84 1.46 15.25
C GLU A 668 -4.38 1.44 15.22
N VAL A 669 -4.99 2.62 15.02
CA VAL A 669 -6.45 2.75 14.88
C VAL A 669 -6.87 2.24 13.51
N PHE A 670 -7.93 1.43 13.46
CA PHE A 670 -8.55 1.01 12.21
C PHE A 670 -10.08 1.06 12.29
N GLY A 671 -10.70 1.07 11.13
CA GLY A 671 -12.16 1.14 11.03
C GLY A 671 -12.65 0.50 9.73
N ASP A 672 -13.84 0.90 9.34
CA ASP A 672 -14.49 0.45 8.09
C ASP A 672 -13.60 0.74 6.86
N ASN A 673 -13.59 -0.17 5.89
CA ASN A 673 -12.80 -0.06 4.66
C ASN A 673 -11.27 0.08 4.88
N THR A 674 -10.75 -0.62 5.88
CA THR A 674 -9.31 -0.71 6.17
C THR A 674 -8.83 -2.14 5.96
N ILE A 675 -7.65 -2.31 5.36
CA ILE A 675 -7.02 -3.63 5.23
C ILE A 675 -6.12 -3.85 6.43
N VAL A 676 -6.39 -4.93 7.18
CA VAL A 676 -5.70 -5.27 8.43
C VAL A 676 -5.19 -6.70 8.36
N GLU A 677 -3.99 -6.93 8.89
CA GLU A 677 -3.41 -8.26 9.06
C GLU A 677 -3.89 -8.88 10.35
N PHE A 678 -4.42 -10.10 10.27
CA PHE A 678 -4.97 -10.84 11.40
C PHE A 678 -4.24 -12.15 11.63
N ARG A 679 -4.08 -12.49 12.93
CA ARG A 679 -3.73 -13.81 13.44
C ARG A 679 -4.98 -14.51 13.97
N TYR A 680 -5.05 -15.82 13.79
CA TYR A 680 -6.18 -16.62 14.27
C TYR A 680 -5.77 -17.44 15.50
N GLU A 681 -6.37 -17.13 16.65
CA GLU A 681 -6.11 -17.79 17.93
C GLU A 681 -7.15 -18.85 18.22
N ILE A 682 -6.85 -20.11 17.93
CA ILE A 682 -7.77 -21.24 18.08
C ILE A 682 -8.24 -21.40 19.54
N ALA A 683 -7.41 -21.04 20.52
CA ALA A 683 -7.72 -21.14 21.94
C ALA A 683 -8.82 -20.15 22.41
N ASN A 684 -9.04 -19.07 21.70
CA ASN A 684 -10.04 -18.08 22.05
C ASN A 684 -11.46 -18.55 21.71
N ASN A 685 -12.47 -17.94 22.36
CA ASN A 685 -13.88 -18.14 22.00
C ASN A 685 -14.12 -17.78 20.52
N LYS A 686 -15.01 -18.53 19.86
CA LYS A 686 -15.16 -18.56 18.40
C LYS A 686 -15.18 -17.20 17.72
N GLN A 687 -15.92 -16.21 18.25
CA GLN A 687 -16.04 -14.88 17.68
C GLN A 687 -14.86 -13.93 18.03
N TRP A 688 -13.94 -14.36 18.89
CA TRP A 688 -12.79 -13.59 19.38
C TRP A 688 -11.45 -14.17 18.91
N ARG A 689 -11.46 -15.10 17.97
CA ARG A 689 -10.26 -15.78 17.49
C ARG A 689 -9.40 -14.91 16.57
N TRP A 690 -10.02 -13.93 15.91
CA TRP A 690 -9.28 -13.01 15.04
C TRP A 690 -8.68 -11.87 15.84
N VAL A 691 -7.36 -11.83 15.89
CA VAL A 691 -6.57 -10.80 16.57
C VAL A 691 -5.95 -9.88 15.52
N PRO A 692 -6.29 -8.58 15.51
CA PRO A 692 -5.72 -7.63 14.55
C PRO A 692 -4.29 -7.28 14.96
N LEU A 693 -3.31 -7.54 14.08
CA LEU A 693 -1.90 -7.32 14.33
C LEU A 693 -1.46 -5.90 13.96
N ARG A 694 -1.67 -5.54 12.70
CA ARG A 694 -1.28 -4.23 12.15
C ARG A 694 -2.16 -3.82 10.97
N VAL A 695 -2.21 -2.52 10.72
CA VAL A 695 -2.88 -1.97 9.53
C VAL A 695 -1.96 -2.10 8.31
N ARG A 696 -2.51 -2.62 7.22
CA ARG A 696 -1.80 -2.68 5.94
C ARG A 696 -2.04 -1.36 5.18
N TYR A 697 -1.30 -0.32 5.57
CA TYR A 697 -1.45 1.01 4.99
C TYR A 697 -1.17 1.06 3.49
N ASP A 698 -0.23 0.25 3.00
CA ASP A 698 0.09 0.07 1.58
C ASP A 698 -1.14 -0.37 0.79
N LYS A 699 -1.76 -1.45 1.21
CA LYS A 699 -2.95 -2.04 0.56
C LYS A 699 -4.18 -1.16 0.74
N THR A 700 -4.34 -0.56 1.92
CA THR A 700 -5.44 0.38 2.20
C THR A 700 -5.34 1.63 1.33
N ALA A 701 -4.14 2.15 1.09
CA ALA A 701 -3.93 3.29 0.19
C ALA A 701 -4.28 2.94 -1.27
N GLU A 702 -3.92 1.74 -1.73
CA GLU A 702 -4.30 1.24 -3.06
C GLU A 702 -5.83 1.14 -3.20
N LEU A 703 -6.51 0.57 -2.22
CA LEU A 703 -7.98 0.49 -2.18
C LEU A 703 -8.61 1.89 -2.27
N ARG A 704 -8.14 2.85 -1.47
CA ARG A 704 -8.65 4.23 -1.44
C ARG A 704 -8.38 4.99 -2.75
N GLN A 705 -7.35 4.62 -3.50
CA GLN A 705 -7.07 5.14 -4.84
C GLN A 705 -7.94 4.49 -5.94
N GLY A 706 -8.83 3.58 -5.57
CA GLY A 706 -9.72 2.88 -6.48
C GLY A 706 -9.05 1.71 -7.22
N LEU A 707 -7.91 1.24 -6.71
CA LEU A 707 -7.32 -0.03 -7.16
C LEU A 707 -8.07 -1.19 -6.49
N LYS A 708 -8.09 -2.34 -7.17
CA LYS A 708 -8.79 -3.54 -6.67
C LYS A 708 -7.90 -4.34 -5.70
N ASN A 709 -7.50 -3.72 -4.59
CA ASN A 709 -6.84 -4.41 -3.50
C ASN A 709 -7.84 -4.61 -2.35
N PHE A 710 -8.15 -5.87 -2.03
CA PHE A 710 -9.09 -6.26 -0.98
C PHE A 710 -8.44 -7.16 0.09
N GLY A 711 -7.14 -6.96 0.32
CA GLY A 711 -6.36 -7.82 1.19
C GLY A 711 -5.81 -9.05 0.44
N ASN A 712 -5.83 -10.22 1.07
CA ASN A 712 -5.46 -11.46 0.39
C ASN A 712 -6.52 -11.84 -0.65
N ALA A 713 -6.08 -12.44 -1.76
CA ALA A 713 -7.01 -13.12 -2.64
C ALA A 713 -7.56 -14.37 -1.93
N TYR A 714 -8.80 -14.76 -2.23
CA TYR A 714 -9.51 -15.84 -1.56
C TYR A 714 -8.71 -17.15 -1.50
N HIS A 715 -8.10 -17.56 -2.61
CA HIS A 715 -7.30 -18.79 -2.65
C HIS A 715 -6.07 -18.75 -1.73
N VAL A 716 -5.47 -17.57 -1.57
CA VAL A 716 -4.33 -17.34 -0.65
C VAL A 716 -4.82 -17.37 0.80
N ALA A 717 -5.93 -16.69 1.10
CA ALA A 717 -6.54 -16.69 2.42
C ALA A 717 -6.96 -18.11 2.85
N ASN A 718 -7.57 -18.88 1.94
CA ASN A 718 -7.99 -20.26 2.19
C ASN A 718 -6.79 -21.22 2.38
N SER A 719 -5.70 -21.02 1.64
CA SER A 719 -4.45 -21.76 1.85
C SER A 719 -3.80 -21.46 3.20
N ASN A 720 -3.77 -20.18 3.61
CA ASN A 720 -3.26 -19.80 4.92
C ASN A 720 -4.16 -20.34 6.05
N TRP A 721 -5.47 -20.31 5.87
CA TRP A 721 -6.43 -20.92 6.79
C TRP A 721 -6.17 -22.41 6.99
N HIS A 722 -5.95 -23.15 5.90
CA HIS A 722 -5.57 -24.55 5.96
C HIS A 722 -4.27 -24.75 6.75
N SER A 723 -3.25 -23.91 6.52
CA SER A 723 -1.97 -23.97 7.22
C SER A 723 -2.08 -23.60 8.71
N ILE A 724 -3.02 -22.75 9.10
CA ILE A 724 -3.31 -22.43 10.50
C ILE A 724 -3.85 -23.66 11.24
N HIS A 725 -4.72 -24.45 10.59
CA HIS A 725 -5.35 -25.62 11.18
C HIS A 725 -4.51 -26.90 11.05
N ASN A 726 -3.68 -26.98 10.01
CA ASN A 726 -2.80 -28.10 9.71
C ASN A 726 -1.36 -27.60 9.52
N PRO A 727 -0.72 -27.08 10.57
CA PRO A 727 0.61 -26.48 10.45
C PRO A 727 1.67 -27.56 10.21
N ILE A 728 2.61 -27.23 9.33
CA ILE A 728 3.88 -27.98 9.25
C ILE A 728 4.75 -27.49 10.39
N THR A 729 4.98 -28.34 11.38
CA THR A 729 5.78 -28.02 12.57
C THR A 729 7.27 -27.93 12.22
N GLU A 730 8.05 -27.30 13.10
CA GLU A 730 9.50 -27.24 12.96
C GLU A 730 10.11 -28.65 12.99
N GLU A 731 9.58 -29.55 13.80
CA GLU A 731 10.00 -30.94 13.84
C GLU A 731 9.82 -31.64 12.50
N MET A 732 8.63 -31.52 11.88
CA MET A 732 8.35 -32.08 10.55
C MET A 732 9.34 -31.56 9.49
N ILE A 733 9.63 -30.25 9.49
CA ILE A 733 10.47 -29.65 8.44
C ILE A 733 11.98 -29.84 8.68
N THR A 734 12.40 -30.17 9.90
CA THR A 734 13.81 -30.40 10.24
C THR A 734 14.22 -31.86 10.28
N THR A 735 13.27 -32.77 10.48
CA THR A 735 13.54 -34.21 10.60
C THR A 735 12.92 -35.04 9.48
N GLY A 736 11.82 -34.56 8.89
CA GLY A 736 11.00 -35.35 7.96
C GLY A 736 10.17 -36.44 8.64
N ASN A 737 10.14 -36.44 9.99
CA ASN A 737 9.38 -37.37 10.81
C ASN A 737 8.08 -36.71 11.31
N SER A 738 7.23 -37.47 11.96
CA SER A 738 5.95 -37.01 12.54
C SER A 738 5.01 -36.38 11.51
N ILE A 739 5.25 -36.65 10.24
CA ILE A 739 4.37 -36.24 9.15
C ILE A 739 3.28 -37.30 9.06
N PRO A 740 1.98 -36.94 9.05
CA PRO A 740 0.91 -37.90 8.92
C PRO A 740 1.09 -38.79 7.68
N ASP A 741 1.05 -40.14 7.86
CA ASP A 741 1.18 -41.09 6.75
C ASP A 741 -0.04 -41.09 5.82
N GLU A 742 -1.17 -40.69 6.35
CA GLU A 742 -2.41 -40.51 5.61
C GLU A 742 -2.77 -39.02 5.59
N ILE A 743 -2.69 -38.40 4.42
CA ILE A 743 -3.58 -37.29 4.10
C ILE A 743 -4.95 -37.97 4.11
N ALA A 744 -5.78 -37.67 5.12
CA ALA A 744 -7.13 -38.23 5.16
C ALA A 744 -7.76 -38.02 3.78
N ASP A 745 -7.91 -39.10 3.04
CA ASP A 745 -8.46 -39.11 1.69
C ASP A 745 -9.94 -38.64 1.66
N ASP A 746 -10.48 -38.32 2.82
CA ASP A 746 -11.86 -37.91 3.03
C ASP A 746 -12.27 -36.63 2.30
N ASP A 747 -11.29 -35.78 1.86
CA ASP A 747 -11.59 -34.53 1.19
C ASP A 747 -11.28 -34.50 -0.32
N VAL A 748 -10.71 -35.54 -0.90
CA VAL A 748 -10.37 -35.59 -2.33
C VAL A 748 -11.36 -36.48 -3.11
N TYR A 749 -12.61 -36.09 -3.14
CA TYR A 749 -13.61 -36.76 -3.99
C TYR A 749 -13.30 -36.59 -5.50
N TYR A 750 -12.60 -35.55 -5.90
CA TYR A 750 -12.10 -35.32 -7.26
C TYR A 750 -10.68 -34.82 -7.25
N ASN A 751 -9.75 -35.72 -7.47
CA ASN A 751 -8.37 -35.35 -7.77
C ASN A 751 -8.29 -34.83 -9.22
N ARG A 752 -8.11 -33.50 -9.41
CA ARG A 752 -7.80 -32.94 -10.73
C ARG A 752 -6.37 -33.32 -11.11
N ILE A 753 -6.21 -34.43 -11.78
CA ILE A 753 -4.97 -34.76 -12.48
C ILE A 753 -4.79 -33.70 -13.58
N VAL A 754 -3.82 -32.81 -13.40
CA VAL A 754 -3.48 -31.75 -14.38
C VAL A 754 -2.70 -32.31 -15.59
N SER A 755 -2.55 -33.64 -15.69
CA SER A 755 -1.95 -34.26 -16.88
C SER A 755 -2.87 -34.07 -18.10
N ALA A 756 -2.25 -33.84 -19.27
CA ALA A 756 -2.95 -33.74 -20.54
C ALA A 756 -3.68 -35.06 -20.84
N SER A 757 -4.89 -35.21 -20.31
CA SER A 757 -5.74 -36.37 -20.58
C SER A 757 -6.06 -36.40 -22.07
N LYS A 758 -5.79 -37.53 -22.74
CA LYS A 758 -6.18 -37.79 -24.14
C LYS A 758 -7.67 -37.62 -24.39
N THR A 759 -8.48 -37.72 -23.32
CA THR A 759 -9.94 -37.60 -23.35
C THR A 759 -10.44 -36.21 -22.97
N ARG A 760 -9.59 -35.21 -22.81
CA ARG A 760 -10.00 -33.88 -22.36
C ARG A 760 -11.01 -33.23 -23.29
N ALA A 761 -10.78 -33.26 -24.58
CA ALA A 761 -11.71 -32.70 -25.57
C ALA A 761 -13.08 -33.35 -25.52
N LEU A 762 -13.12 -34.69 -25.39
CA LEU A 762 -14.37 -35.44 -25.27
C LEU A 762 -15.10 -35.09 -23.96
N ARG A 763 -14.36 -35.01 -22.85
CA ARG A 763 -14.93 -34.66 -21.54
C ARG A 763 -15.47 -33.23 -21.54
N ASP A 764 -14.75 -32.29 -22.13
CA ASP A 764 -15.18 -30.91 -22.26
C ASP A 764 -16.42 -30.80 -23.15
N PHE A 765 -16.49 -31.52 -24.25
CA PHE A 765 -17.67 -31.59 -25.08
C PHE A 765 -18.89 -32.13 -24.32
N HIS A 766 -18.73 -33.25 -23.59
CA HIS A 766 -19.82 -33.77 -22.77
C HIS A 766 -20.25 -32.81 -21.67
N ASN A 767 -19.31 -32.20 -20.96
CA ASN A 767 -19.62 -31.31 -19.85
C ASN A 767 -20.20 -29.96 -20.28
N LEU A 768 -19.69 -29.36 -21.38
CA LEU A 768 -20.10 -28.04 -21.79
C LEU A 768 -21.32 -28.05 -22.74
N TYR A 769 -21.43 -29.03 -23.60
CA TYR A 769 -22.50 -29.12 -24.60
C TYR A 769 -23.55 -30.16 -24.28
N VAL A 770 -23.18 -31.43 -24.14
CA VAL A 770 -24.14 -32.50 -24.04
C VAL A 770 -25.00 -32.36 -22.77
N LYS A 771 -24.39 -32.18 -21.62
CA LYS A 771 -25.12 -31.98 -20.35
C LYS A 771 -26.03 -30.76 -20.42
N LYS A 772 -25.53 -29.64 -20.94
CA LYS A 772 -26.32 -28.40 -21.08
C LYS A 772 -27.53 -28.64 -22.01
N MET A 773 -27.30 -29.24 -23.16
CA MET A 773 -28.35 -29.53 -24.09
C MET A 773 -29.42 -30.46 -23.48
N LEU A 774 -29.00 -31.49 -22.73
CA LEU A 774 -29.95 -32.42 -22.07
C LEU A 774 -30.80 -31.70 -21.03
N ILE A 775 -30.17 -30.81 -20.20
CA ILE A 775 -30.90 -30.03 -19.22
C ILE A 775 -31.92 -29.13 -19.93
N ASP A 776 -31.53 -28.40 -20.99
CA ASP A 776 -32.42 -27.52 -21.74
C ASP A 776 -33.55 -28.24 -22.45
N CYS A 777 -33.33 -29.52 -22.89
CA CYS A 777 -34.35 -30.32 -23.55
C CYS A 777 -35.44 -30.81 -22.59
N VAL A 778 -35.11 -31.03 -21.31
CA VAL A 778 -36.04 -31.67 -20.36
C VAL A 778 -36.63 -30.70 -19.34
N SER A 779 -36.14 -29.46 -19.29
CA SER A 779 -36.57 -28.48 -18.32
C SER A 779 -37.00 -27.16 -18.97
N LYS A 780 -37.80 -26.37 -18.23
CA LYS A 780 -38.25 -25.02 -18.59
C LYS A 780 -37.82 -24.05 -17.54
N LYS A 781 -37.74 -22.79 -17.92
CA LYS A 781 -37.44 -21.68 -16.97
C LYS A 781 -38.36 -21.75 -15.75
N GLY A 782 -37.75 -21.77 -14.56
CA GLY A 782 -38.47 -21.84 -13.27
C GLY A 782 -38.89 -23.22 -12.82
N ASP A 783 -38.47 -24.27 -13.51
CA ASP A 783 -38.66 -25.62 -13.02
C ASP A 783 -37.77 -25.93 -11.82
N ASN A 784 -38.21 -26.79 -10.92
CA ASN A 784 -37.40 -27.25 -9.79
C ASN A 784 -36.55 -28.47 -10.21
N LEU A 785 -35.25 -28.39 -10.01
CA LEU A 785 -34.30 -29.44 -10.29
C LEU A 785 -33.81 -30.10 -8.99
N ILE A 786 -33.76 -31.43 -8.98
CA ILE A 786 -33.12 -32.20 -7.92
C ILE A 786 -31.99 -33.01 -8.53
N ASP A 787 -30.78 -32.78 -8.08
CA ASP A 787 -29.58 -33.54 -8.46
C ASP A 787 -29.16 -34.44 -7.29
N PHE A 788 -29.34 -35.76 -7.45
CA PHE A 788 -29.03 -36.75 -6.41
C PHE A 788 -27.52 -36.99 -6.22
N ALA A 789 -26.70 -36.52 -7.16
CA ALA A 789 -25.25 -36.77 -7.15
C ALA A 789 -24.46 -35.52 -7.56
N CYS A 790 -24.82 -34.37 -7.01
CA CYS A 790 -24.26 -33.05 -7.40
C CYS A 790 -22.74 -32.92 -7.19
N GLY A 791 -22.14 -33.75 -6.37
CA GLY A 791 -20.71 -33.69 -6.04
C GLY A 791 -20.29 -32.31 -5.52
N LYS A 792 -19.35 -31.67 -6.20
CA LYS A 792 -18.91 -30.27 -5.91
C LYS A 792 -19.75 -29.21 -6.65
N GLY A 793 -20.94 -29.54 -7.14
CA GLY A 793 -21.79 -28.61 -7.88
C GLY A 793 -21.24 -28.23 -9.26
N GLY A 794 -20.52 -29.14 -9.94
CA GLY A 794 -19.87 -28.83 -11.24
C GLY A 794 -20.86 -28.51 -12.36
N ASP A 795 -22.13 -28.84 -12.20
CA ASP A 795 -23.20 -28.56 -13.15
C ASP A 795 -24.01 -27.30 -12.79
N PHE A 796 -23.75 -26.67 -11.66
CA PHE A 796 -24.42 -25.47 -11.17
C PHE A 796 -24.45 -24.30 -12.19
N PRO A 797 -23.36 -23.98 -12.92
CA PRO A 797 -23.41 -22.96 -13.97
C PRO A 797 -24.41 -23.28 -15.10
N LYS A 798 -24.65 -24.57 -15.35
CA LYS A 798 -25.61 -24.99 -16.39
C LYS A 798 -27.04 -24.79 -15.91
N TRP A 799 -27.33 -25.10 -14.65
CA TRP A 799 -28.66 -24.89 -14.05
C TRP A 799 -29.01 -23.39 -14.04
N ILE A 800 -28.09 -22.54 -13.61
CA ILE A 800 -28.27 -21.08 -13.65
C ILE A 800 -28.54 -20.60 -15.08
N SER A 801 -27.75 -21.07 -16.06
CA SER A 801 -27.93 -20.65 -17.46
C SER A 801 -29.23 -21.16 -18.07
N SER A 802 -29.79 -22.25 -17.53
CA SER A 802 -31.10 -22.78 -17.91
C SER A 802 -32.25 -22.14 -17.10
N GLN A 803 -31.94 -21.29 -16.15
CA GLN A 803 -32.89 -20.58 -15.27
C GLN A 803 -33.76 -21.53 -14.44
N LEU A 804 -33.15 -22.62 -13.95
CA LEU A 804 -33.76 -23.61 -13.05
C LEU A 804 -33.60 -23.22 -11.58
#